data_a0864b4a00cc8808874e73085fd59dcf
#
_entry.id   a0864b4a00cc8808874e73085fd59dcf
#
_cell.length_a   1.000
_cell.length_b   1.000
_cell.length_c   1.000
_cell.angle_alpha   90.00
_cell.angle_beta   90.00
_cell.angle_gamma   90.00
#
_symmetry.space_group_name_H-M   'P 1'
#
loop_
_entity.id
_entity.type
_entity.pdbx_description
1 polymer ?
#
loop_
_entity_poly.entity_id
_entity_poly.type
_entity_poly.pdbx_seq_one_letter_code
_entity_poly.pdbx_strand_id
1 'polypeptide(L)'
;MNFVENRGCCVTVYREITETMREEERVKKQISRCIKMLFLGIIMCLGMALSVHADSGQFFNFEPEKWDKEGFSWTDSKGQIWNAYEYGTKGEAFISSVDKATSMELQFPSVVYKNGVAKKVIGVGYCDPDKTNPYEAYYSFTYGGKSSDYMLYKVILPDSVCCVLRDAFYNHRGIAAIQLPQNPTLSIGYRAFAGCTNLQIVYFNAAVGSAQPVKIDEWAFLGCDKLEEITLPPTGAYNEIDGEAFKGCVNLKRIYNAPSYLDMGDEQSVEEVSFAEGLTYINGIDTTEWTKWDEEGEPTEGHMVNIKTLKKVTLPSTLKEIGSETFTDNKNLTTINLPDGLTRIGSYAFKGCTALTGFTSLPASVSGGIGDAAFMGCKNLHLENVYIHGTDSLHYQFADSGIVSIRVGSDVKYIWDGSFKGCTDLQSITVDAGNSIFFSKDGILYDKVYKTYGGEVIGNNICCYPAGKSWAGSYTLPSDVVLLSGFAFDSCKFTEIHIPARVLDLDRASLASLGDHSNYYAFDSIKDSCKLYVVRNSYVDNYFNDRYTFYYEDGDVLPITYDLDGGTNNSSNPSTFVGGNSISLSNPTREGYTFDYWMDWYEDKIENPYTPTGSELVNGVKFYAHWTKNPEPTKAPEPTKAPNPTKAPEPTKAPNPTKAPEPTKAPNPSNGNQNTVIPSKLPKVTGTKATNVLTDGAKISWKRIASATGYQITISTDKKFKKNVKNYIVEENKNNELIYGLKSGKTYYVKVRAVAQGGGKKVTGKYGKAVKFTTYVVPKVKKISVKNNKKGMITITASKVKGAAGYAFVVTADSGLTDIVAIKESKKNTVTIKNLSKGHTYYIRACAYKLNKQKQKVFGVYTKKAKITIKK
;
A
#
# COMPACT_ATOMS: atom_id res chain seq x y z
N MET A 1 -34.09 -9.44 88.61
CA MET A 1 -32.90 -8.67 88.20
C MET A 1 -32.64 -8.98 86.78
N ASN A 2 -32.49 -7.92 85.96
CA ASN A 2 -32.11 -7.90 84.54
C ASN A 2 -33.24 -8.06 83.49
N PHE A 3 -34.05 -6.99 83.43
CA PHE A 3 -34.94 -6.80 82.25
C PHE A 3 -34.86 -5.32 81.78
N VAL A 4 -33.64 -4.77 81.58
CA VAL A 4 -33.47 -3.39 81.19
C VAL A 4 -32.50 -3.14 79.99
N GLU A 5 -31.88 -4.17 79.41
CA GLU A 5 -30.88 -3.92 78.35
C GLU A 5 -31.36 -4.18 76.93
N ASN A 6 -32.60 -4.58 76.71
CA ASN A 6 -33.09 -4.90 75.35
C ASN A 6 -33.96 -3.83 74.65
N ARG A 7 -34.12 -2.62 75.20
CA ARG A 7 -34.87 -1.52 74.57
C ARG A 7 -34.05 -0.59 73.70
N GLY A 8 -32.71 -0.57 73.85
CA GLY A 8 -31.83 0.28 73.06
C GLY A 8 -31.59 -0.25 71.59
N CYS A 9 -31.50 -1.57 71.44
CA CYS A 9 -31.20 -2.16 70.15
C CYS A 9 -32.38 -2.11 69.14
N CYS A 10 -33.61 -2.25 69.65
CA CYS A 10 -34.82 -2.19 68.75
C CYS A 10 -35.08 -0.78 68.20
N VAL A 11 -34.73 0.26 68.94
CA VAL A 11 -34.96 1.65 68.48
C VAL A 11 -33.93 2.05 67.46
N THR A 12 -32.70 1.57 67.58
CA THR A 12 -31.64 1.85 66.59
C THR A 12 -31.90 1.12 65.26
N VAL A 13 -32.25 -0.16 65.34
CA VAL A 13 -32.62 -0.95 64.14
C VAL A 13 -33.88 -0.39 63.43
N TYR A 14 -34.87 0.05 64.21
CA TYR A 14 -36.08 0.67 63.60
C TYR A 14 -35.80 2.03 62.98
N ARG A 15 -34.79 2.76 63.49
CA ARG A 15 -34.35 4.03 62.89
C ARG A 15 -33.56 3.82 61.63
N GLU A 16 -32.66 2.84 61.57
CA GLU A 16 -31.92 2.46 60.38
C GLU A 16 -32.82 1.93 59.26
N ILE A 17 -33.83 1.06 59.61
CA ILE A 17 -34.82 0.55 58.63
C ILE A 17 -35.68 1.69 58.08
N THR A 18 -36.09 2.67 58.90
CA THR A 18 -36.88 3.81 58.46
C THR A 18 -36.08 4.82 57.67
N GLU A 19 -34.79 4.98 57.91
CA GLU A 19 -33.91 5.79 57.07
C GLU A 19 -33.61 5.11 55.75
N THR A 20 -33.38 3.80 55.75
CA THR A 20 -33.20 3.01 54.50
C THR A 20 -34.46 3.02 53.63
N MET A 21 -35.67 2.86 54.21
CA MET A 21 -36.93 2.96 53.48
C MET A 21 -37.22 4.39 52.94
N ARG A 22 -36.78 5.42 53.65
CA ARG A 22 -36.85 6.82 53.15
C ARG A 22 -35.84 7.09 52.04
N GLU A 23 -34.72 6.46 52.07
CA GLU A 23 -33.74 6.56 50.99
C GLU A 23 -34.16 5.78 49.73
N GLU A 24 -34.77 4.58 49.92
CA GLU A 24 -35.38 3.85 48.81
C GLU A 24 -36.60 4.62 48.17
N GLU A 25 -37.42 5.29 48.94
CA GLU A 25 -38.47 6.15 48.40
C GLU A 25 -37.93 7.40 47.71
N ARG A 26 -36.82 7.98 48.17
CA ARG A 26 -36.12 9.06 47.49
C ARG A 26 -35.51 8.59 46.17
N VAL A 27 -34.88 7.42 46.15
CA VAL A 27 -34.31 6.82 44.93
C VAL A 27 -35.43 6.46 43.94
N LYS A 28 -36.53 5.86 44.40
CA LYS A 28 -37.71 5.58 43.55
C LYS A 28 -38.36 6.85 43.00
N LYS A 29 -38.41 7.95 43.75
CA LYS A 29 -38.90 9.26 43.27
C LYS A 29 -37.88 9.91 42.29
N GLN A 30 -36.59 9.75 42.52
CA GLN A 30 -35.58 10.21 41.55
C GLN A 30 -35.58 9.41 40.26
N ILE A 31 -35.68 8.08 40.35
CA ILE A 31 -35.82 7.18 39.19
C ILE A 31 -37.15 7.50 38.44
N SER A 32 -38.24 7.73 39.12
CA SER A 32 -39.51 8.13 38.48
C SER A 32 -39.41 9.51 37.79
N ARG A 33 -38.64 10.46 38.36
CA ARG A 33 -38.36 11.76 37.72
C ARG A 33 -37.42 11.60 36.50
N CYS A 34 -36.42 10.76 36.62
CA CYS A 34 -35.53 10.44 35.47
C CYS A 34 -36.31 9.70 34.37
N ILE A 35 -37.16 8.74 34.73
CA ILE A 35 -38.03 8.03 33.74
C ILE A 35 -39.01 9.01 33.09
N LYS A 36 -39.63 9.93 33.85
CA LYS A 36 -40.53 10.95 33.26
C LYS A 36 -39.77 11.94 32.39
N MET A 37 -38.51 12.33 32.74
CA MET A 37 -37.68 13.15 31.87
C MET A 37 -37.19 12.38 30.66
N LEU A 38 -36.89 11.08 30.79
CA LEU A 38 -36.59 10.21 29.67
C LEU A 38 -37.78 10.03 28.73
N PHE A 39 -39.03 9.84 29.31
CA PHE A 39 -40.24 9.75 28.51
C PHE A 39 -40.66 11.08 27.87
N LEU A 40 -40.45 12.24 28.52
CA LEU A 40 -40.58 13.52 27.84
C LEU A 40 -39.50 13.76 26.77
N GLY A 41 -38.27 13.32 27.01
CA GLY A 41 -37.22 13.33 26.02
C GLY A 41 -37.50 12.41 24.82
N ILE A 42 -38.03 11.20 25.08
CA ILE A 42 -38.46 10.24 24.06
C ILE A 42 -39.71 10.75 23.28
N ILE A 43 -40.69 11.40 23.94
CA ILE A 43 -41.83 11.99 23.24
C ILE A 43 -41.43 13.23 22.44
N MET A 44 -40.48 14.04 22.92
CA MET A 44 -39.88 15.10 22.10
C MET A 44 -39.01 14.55 20.95
N CYS A 45 -38.34 13.42 21.13
CA CYS A 45 -37.59 12.75 20.06
C CYS A 45 -38.49 11.99 19.08
N LEU A 46 -39.59 11.38 19.55
CA LEU A 46 -40.58 10.68 18.70
C LEU A 46 -41.49 11.63 17.92
N GLY A 47 -41.66 12.89 18.37
CA GLY A 47 -42.37 13.91 17.61
C GLY A 47 -41.61 14.56 16.48
N MET A 48 -40.29 14.31 16.37
CA MET A 48 -39.41 14.86 15.33
C MET A 48 -38.64 13.78 14.58
N ALA A 49 -39.07 12.54 14.59
CA ALA A 49 -38.61 11.57 13.63
C ALA A 49 -39.24 11.86 12.25
N LEU A 50 -38.88 13.01 11.67
CA LEU A 50 -38.97 13.20 10.23
C LEU A 50 -37.98 12.20 9.64
N SER A 51 -38.52 11.13 9.09
CA SER A 51 -37.72 10.15 8.35
C SER A 51 -36.98 10.84 7.22
N VAL A 52 -35.69 11.02 7.41
CA VAL A 52 -34.82 11.09 6.27
C VAL A 52 -34.94 9.73 5.60
N HIS A 53 -35.53 9.66 4.42
CA HIS A 53 -35.40 8.48 3.58
C HIS A 53 -33.94 8.41 3.16
N ALA A 54 -33.14 7.73 3.98
CA ALA A 54 -31.89 7.17 3.50
C ALA A 54 -32.30 5.96 2.67
N ASP A 55 -32.32 6.10 1.38
CA ASP A 55 -32.22 4.96 0.48
C ASP A 55 -30.95 4.20 0.90
N SER A 56 -31.09 2.89 1.03
CA SER A 56 -30.10 2.00 1.61
C SER A 56 -28.70 2.27 1.05
N GLY A 57 -27.85 2.93 1.84
CA GLY A 57 -26.42 2.98 1.62
C GLY A 57 -25.87 4.11 0.77
N GLN A 58 -26.67 5.10 0.36
CA GLN A 58 -26.13 6.26 -0.39
C GLN A 58 -25.81 7.43 0.55
N PHE A 59 -24.62 8.03 0.36
CA PHE A 59 -24.24 9.28 1.01
C PHE A 59 -25.16 10.43 0.58
N PHE A 60 -25.27 11.45 1.44
CA PHE A 60 -26.06 12.63 1.11
C PHE A 60 -25.52 13.31 -0.15
N ASN A 61 -26.34 13.39 -1.18
CA ASN A 61 -26.04 14.10 -2.41
C ASN A 61 -26.68 15.49 -2.36
N PHE A 62 -25.86 16.53 -2.34
CA PHE A 62 -26.33 17.91 -2.32
C PHE A 62 -26.81 18.33 -3.72
N GLU A 63 -28.05 18.79 -3.82
CA GLU A 63 -28.65 19.26 -5.08
C GLU A 63 -28.88 20.78 -5.00
N PRO A 64 -28.06 21.61 -5.68
CA PRO A 64 -28.14 23.07 -5.56
C PRO A 64 -29.50 23.68 -5.88
N GLU A 65 -30.28 23.05 -6.75
CA GLU A 65 -31.62 23.49 -7.12
C GLU A 65 -32.68 23.38 -6.01
N LYS A 66 -32.39 22.56 -4.97
CA LYS A 66 -33.25 22.47 -3.77
C LYS A 66 -32.97 23.56 -2.72
N TRP A 67 -31.99 24.41 -2.98
CA TRP A 67 -31.56 25.47 -2.07
C TRP A 67 -32.51 26.68 -2.17
N ASP A 68 -33.03 27.15 -1.03
CA ASP A 68 -33.83 28.40 -0.99
C ASP A 68 -32.87 29.59 -1.11
N LYS A 69 -33.15 30.49 -2.05
CA LYS A 69 -32.34 31.69 -2.30
C LYS A 69 -32.44 32.75 -1.18
N GLU A 70 -33.53 32.69 -0.38
CA GLU A 70 -33.76 33.62 0.72
C GLU A 70 -33.24 33.05 2.05
N GLY A 71 -32.09 33.56 2.49
CA GLY A 71 -31.55 33.24 3.81
C GLY A 71 -32.42 33.87 4.94
N PHE A 72 -32.31 33.31 6.13
CA PHE A 72 -32.93 33.84 7.34
C PHE A 72 -31.97 33.82 8.51
N SER A 73 -32.19 34.67 9.51
CA SER A 73 -31.41 34.73 10.72
C SER A 73 -32.22 34.25 11.92
N TRP A 74 -31.57 33.56 12.83
CA TRP A 74 -32.20 33.12 14.09
C TRP A 74 -31.25 33.34 15.26
N THR A 75 -31.78 33.84 16.40
CA THR A 75 -31.01 34.06 17.62
C THR A 75 -31.28 32.97 18.63
N ASP A 76 -30.20 32.28 19.06
CA ASP A 76 -30.28 31.21 20.06
C ASP A 76 -30.39 31.76 21.50
N SER A 77 -30.61 30.87 22.47
CA SER A 77 -30.71 31.19 23.88
C SER A 77 -29.42 31.80 24.49
N LYS A 78 -28.31 31.69 23.81
CA LYS A 78 -27.01 32.27 24.19
C LYS A 78 -26.80 33.66 23.56
N GLY A 79 -27.77 34.14 22.77
CA GLY A 79 -27.69 35.40 22.04
C GLY A 79 -26.77 35.33 20.81
N GLN A 80 -26.45 34.16 20.28
CA GLN A 80 -25.73 33.98 19.02
C GLN A 80 -26.73 34.15 17.86
N ILE A 81 -26.33 34.80 16.81
CA ILE A 81 -27.16 35.01 15.60
C ILE A 81 -26.64 34.11 14.51
N TRP A 82 -27.44 33.12 14.14
CA TRP A 82 -27.16 32.12 13.11
C TRP A 82 -27.86 32.52 11.81
N ASN A 83 -27.14 32.46 10.72
CA ASN A 83 -27.69 32.64 9.37
C ASN A 83 -27.83 31.28 8.70
N ALA A 84 -28.99 31.01 8.14
CA ALA A 84 -29.34 29.73 7.56
C ALA A 84 -30.17 29.89 6.28
N TYR A 85 -30.19 28.82 5.48
CA TYR A 85 -30.97 28.69 4.26
C TYR A 85 -31.81 27.42 4.34
N GLU A 86 -33.05 27.47 3.87
CA GLU A 86 -33.88 26.27 3.76
C GLU A 86 -33.42 25.40 2.60
N TYR A 87 -33.62 24.09 2.76
CA TYR A 87 -33.27 23.10 1.75
C TYR A 87 -34.46 22.15 1.50
N GLY A 88 -34.90 22.11 0.26
CA GLY A 88 -36.04 21.29 -0.13
C GLY A 88 -37.33 21.67 0.59
N THR A 89 -38.30 20.76 0.62
CA THR A 89 -39.64 20.98 1.18
C THR A 89 -39.86 20.31 2.54
N LYS A 90 -38.85 19.59 3.08
CA LYS A 90 -38.94 18.77 4.29
C LYS A 90 -38.72 19.51 5.61
N GLY A 91 -38.57 20.85 5.58
CA GLY A 91 -38.27 21.65 6.78
C GLY A 91 -36.83 21.49 7.25
N GLU A 92 -35.89 21.33 6.30
CA GLU A 92 -34.44 21.17 6.50
C GLU A 92 -33.74 22.50 6.26
N ALA A 93 -32.54 22.68 6.83
CA ALA A 93 -31.76 23.91 6.67
C ALA A 93 -30.25 23.62 6.71
N PHE A 94 -29.49 24.47 6.03
CA PHE A 94 -28.05 24.60 6.11
C PHE A 94 -27.68 25.88 6.86
N ILE A 95 -26.67 25.80 7.73
CA ILE A 95 -26.12 26.98 8.39
C ILE A 95 -24.92 27.50 7.60
N SER A 96 -25.01 28.76 7.20
CA SER A 96 -23.97 29.43 6.40
C SER A 96 -23.00 30.29 7.22
N SER A 97 -23.46 30.84 8.35
CA SER A 97 -22.65 31.73 9.19
C SER A 97 -23.20 31.92 10.59
N VAL A 98 -22.36 32.51 11.46
CA VAL A 98 -22.81 33.03 12.76
C VAL A 98 -22.27 34.47 12.91
N ASP A 99 -23.16 35.46 13.00
CA ASP A 99 -22.76 36.88 13.03
C ASP A 99 -22.34 37.33 14.41
N LYS A 100 -23.04 36.87 15.43
CA LYS A 100 -22.72 37.19 16.82
C LYS A 100 -22.41 35.91 17.57
N ALA A 101 -21.14 35.55 17.59
CA ALA A 101 -20.68 34.38 18.34
C ALA A 101 -20.22 34.80 19.74
N THR A 102 -20.63 34.04 20.74
CA THR A 102 -20.33 34.29 22.15
C THR A 102 -19.17 33.45 22.68
N SER A 103 -18.69 32.48 21.90
CA SER A 103 -17.63 31.53 22.28
C SER A 103 -16.73 31.21 21.09
N MET A 104 -15.47 30.92 21.35
CA MET A 104 -14.51 30.38 20.37
C MET A 104 -14.71 28.87 20.11
N GLU A 105 -15.49 28.22 20.94
CA GLU A 105 -16.00 26.86 20.76
C GLU A 105 -17.42 26.98 20.23
N LEU A 106 -17.64 26.67 18.99
CA LEU A 106 -18.91 26.82 18.29
C LEU A 106 -19.64 25.49 18.25
N GLN A 107 -20.68 25.38 19.05
CA GLN A 107 -21.62 24.26 18.99
C GLN A 107 -22.77 24.63 18.07
N PHE A 108 -22.86 23.97 16.94
CA PHE A 108 -23.96 24.17 15.98
C PHE A 108 -25.28 23.66 16.57
N PRO A 109 -26.41 24.39 16.39
CA PRO A 109 -27.72 23.90 16.80
C PRO A 109 -28.18 22.78 15.86
N SER A 110 -28.95 21.83 16.40
CA SER A 110 -29.62 20.80 15.60
C SER A 110 -30.89 21.29 14.92
N VAL A 111 -31.41 22.45 15.38
CA VAL A 111 -32.65 23.08 14.90
C VAL A 111 -32.48 24.59 14.89
N VAL A 112 -32.92 25.25 13.85
CA VAL A 112 -33.07 26.72 13.74
C VAL A 112 -34.54 27.06 13.47
N TYR A 113 -34.96 28.32 13.65
CA TYR A 113 -36.36 28.70 13.49
C TYR A 113 -36.48 29.83 12.46
N LYS A 114 -37.30 29.62 11.42
CA LYS A 114 -37.73 30.63 10.43
C LYS A 114 -39.20 31.00 10.76
N ASN A 115 -39.45 32.25 11.16
CA ASN A 115 -40.78 32.72 11.52
C ASN A 115 -41.51 31.83 12.57
N GLY A 116 -40.78 31.35 13.58
CA GLY A 116 -41.32 30.45 14.59
C GLY A 116 -41.44 28.98 14.19
N VAL A 117 -41.18 28.61 12.93
CA VAL A 117 -41.24 27.24 12.43
C VAL A 117 -39.87 26.60 12.56
N ALA A 118 -39.77 25.43 13.20
CA ALA A 118 -38.55 24.68 13.38
C ALA A 118 -38.02 24.10 12.05
N LYS A 119 -36.71 24.28 11.78
CA LYS A 119 -36.03 23.73 10.65
C LYS A 119 -34.86 22.89 11.15
N LYS A 120 -34.86 21.62 10.77
CA LYS A 120 -33.79 20.68 11.14
C LYS A 120 -32.48 21.06 10.43
N VAL A 121 -31.40 21.23 11.16
CA VAL A 121 -30.08 21.51 10.58
C VAL A 121 -29.50 20.21 10.03
N ILE A 122 -29.34 20.10 8.72
CA ILE A 122 -28.81 18.94 8.02
C ILE A 122 -27.43 19.19 7.36
N GLY A 123 -26.99 20.44 7.32
CA GLY A 123 -25.70 20.76 6.71
C GLY A 123 -25.10 22.07 7.14
N VAL A 124 -23.84 22.26 6.76
CA VAL A 124 -23.04 23.47 7.02
C VAL A 124 -22.32 23.90 5.75
N GLY A 125 -22.37 25.21 5.50
CA GLY A 125 -21.80 25.85 4.32
C GLY A 125 -22.83 26.69 3.59
N TYR A 126 -22.39 27.40 2.55
CA TYR A 126 -23.24 28.22 1.69
C TYR A 126 -22.96 27.89 0.22
N CYS A 127 -24.03 27.74 -0.54
CA CYS A 127 -23.99 27.63 -2.00
C CYS A 127 -24.80 28.78 -2.61
N ASP A 128 -24.23 29.53 -3.53
CA ASP A 128 -24.92 30.58 -4.29
C ASP A 128 -25.61 29.92 -5.51
N PRO A 129 -26.94 29.76 -5.47
CA PRO A 129 -27.66 29.07 -6.55
C PRO A 129 -27.70 29.88 -7.89
N ASP A 130 -27.32 31.17 -7.87
CA ASP A 130 -27.27 32.00 -9.07
C ASP A 130 -25.93 31.85 -9.82
N LYS A 131 -24.98 31.09 -9.27
CA LYS A 131 -23.68 30.83 -9.90
C LYS A 131 -23.72 29.53 -10.69
N THR A 132 -23.51 29.65 -12.00
CA THR A 132 -23.41 28.49 -12.91
C THR A 132 -22.05 27.78 -12.84
N ASN A 133 -21.01 28.50 -12.37
CA ASN A 133 -19.68 27.90 -12.18
C ASN A 133 -19.59 27.28 -10.78
N PRO A 134 -19.46 25.96 -10.65
CA PRO A 134 -19.40 25.31 -9.34
C PRO A 134 -18.18 25.75 -8.49
N TYR A 135 -17.15 26.32 -9.09
CA TYR A 135 -15.98 26.85 -8.37
C TYR A 135 -16.21 28.24 -7.74
N GLU A 136 -17.24 28.97 -8.18
CA GLU A 136 -17.61 30.29 -7.67
C GLU A 136 -18.85 30.25 -6.77
N ALA A 137 -19.57 29.13 -6.74
CA ALA A 137 -20.86 29.00 -6.05
C ALA A 137 -20.74 28.79 -4.54
N TYR A 138 -19.59 28.32 -4.03
CA TYR A 138 -19.43 27.96 -2.63
C TYR A 138 -18.58 28.98 -1.88
N TYR A 139 -18.96 29.31 -0.65
CA TYR A 139 -18.28 30.27 0.19
C TYR A 139 -18.00 29.69 1.57
N SER A 140 -16.85 30.06 2.10
CA SER A 140 -16.45 29.64 3.45
C SER A 140 -17.38 30.22 4.52
N PHE A 141 -17.69 29.40 5.52
CA PHE A 141 -18.45 29.77 6.70
C PHE A 141 -17.86 31.04 7.35
N THR A 142 -18.72 31.99 7.70
CA THR A 142 -18.25 33.23 8.36
C THR A 142 -18.60 33.22 9.84
N TYR A 143 -17.65 33.69 10.66
CA TYR A 143 -17.75 33.74 12.11
C TYR A 143 -17.62 35.19 12.60
N GLY A 144 -18.68 35.73 13.23
CA GLY A 144 -18.70 37.08 13.74
C GLY A 144 -18.75 38.15 12.64
N GLY A 145 -19.42 37.92 11.50
CA GLY A 145 -19.59 38.87 10.40
C GLY A 145 -18.31 39.28 9.70
N LYS A 146 -17.22 38.60 9.96
CA LYS A 146 -15.91 38.73 9.29
C LYS A 146 -15.37 37.37 8.98
N SER A 147 -14.78 37.18 7.83
CA SER A 147 -13.96 36.00 7.50
C SER A 147 -12.68 36.02 8.33
N SER A 148 -12.80 35.94 9.66
CA SER A 148 -11.67 36.01 10.59
C SER A 148 -11.30 34.58 10.99
N ASP A 149 -10.44 33.99 10.21
CA ASP A 149 -9.89 32.67 10.25
C ASP A 149 -9.25 32.22 11.59
N TYR A 150 -9.22 33.07 12.60
CA TYR A 150 -8.43 32.86 13.84
C TYR A 150 -9.25 32.81 15.12
N MET A 151 -10.52 33.13 15.07
CA MET A 151 -11.35 33.24 16.29
C MET A 151 -12.02 31.90 16.64
N LEU A 152 -12.34 31.09 15.64
CA LEU A 152 -12.98 29.79 15.85
C LEU A 152 -11.91 28.75 16.20
N TYR A 153 -12.04 28.14 17.39
CA TYR A 153 -11.05 27.17 17.90
C TYR A 153 -11.55 25.73 17.81
N LYS A 154 -12.85 25.52 18.08
CA LYS A 154 -13.48 24.20 18.02
C LYS A 154 -14.83 24.30 17.35
N VAL A 155 -15.10 23.33 16.48
CA VAL A 155 -16.40 23.13 15.83
C VAL A 155 -17.01 21.85 16.36
N ILE A 156 -18.28 21.91 16.74
CA ILE A 156 -19.11 20.76 17.15
C ILE A 156 -20.34 20.74 16.28
N LEU A 157 -20.43 19.75 15.41
CA LEU A 157 -21.59 19.54 14.54
C LEU A 157 -22.57 18.57 15.22
N PRO A 158 -23.89 18.86 15.20
CA PRO A 158 -24.90 17.95 15.77
C PRO A 158 -25.10 16.73 14.87
N ASP A 159 -25.57 15.64 15.47
CA ASP A 159 -25.79 14.35 14.76
C ASP A 159 -26.84 14.44 13.62
N SER A 160 -27.57 15.54 13.53
CA SER A 160 -28.49 15.79 12.43
C SER A 160 -27.80 16.20 11.12
N VAL A 161 -26.54 16.63 11.18
CA VAL A 161 -25.78 17.07 10.00
C VAL A 161 -25.35 15.85 9.19
N CYS A 162 -25.72 15.82 7.94
CA CYS A 162 -25.34 14.80 6.96
C CYS A 162 -24.43 15.35 5.84
N CYS A 163 -24.22 16.68 5.82
CA CYS A 163 -23.36 17.28 4.81
C CYS A 163 -22.56 18.48 5.36
N VAL A 164 -21.25 18.47 5.08
CA VAL A 164 -20.40 19.65 5.19
C VAL A 164 -20.03 20.03 3.76
N LEU A 165 -20.58 21.15 3.29
CA LEU A 165 -20.46 21.57 1.90
C LEU A 165 -19.01 21.84 1.51
N ARG A 166 -18.78 21.86 0.21
CA ARG A 166 -17.54 22.33 -0.41
C ARG A 166 -17.10 23.66 0.18
N ASP A 167 -15.81 23.77 0.50
CA ASP A 167 -15.17 24.98 1.06
C ASP A 167 -15.77 25.49 2.40
N ALA A 168 -16.66 24.75 3.07
CA ALA A 168 -17.40 25.26 4.23
C ALA A 168 -16.50 25.84 5.34
N PHE A 169 -15.37 25.23 5.65
CA PHE A 169 -14.39 25.77 6.61
C PHE A 169 -13.03 26.03 5.94
N TYR A 170 -13.04 26.34 4.65
CA TYR A 170 -11.81 26.61 3.91
C TYR A 170 -11.01 27.74 4.55
N ASN A 171 -9.74 27.48 4.87
CA ASN A 171 -8.82 28.43 5.53
C ASN A 171 -9.20 28.90 6.94
N HIS A 172 -10.08 28.21 7.64
CA HIS A 172 -10.35 28.47 9.06
C HIS A 172 -9.20 28.02 9.95
N ARG A 173 -8.12 28.74 9.96
CA ARG A 173 -6.83 28.43 10.61
C ARG A 173 -6.87 28.44 12.12
N GLY A 174 -7.89 29.03 12.73
CA GLY A 174 -8.10 29.00 14.16
C GLY A 174 -8.55 27.63 14.66
N ILE A 175 -9.22 26.84 13.81
CA ILE A 175 -9.79 25.56 14.20
C ILE A 175 -8.68 24.59 14.57
N ALA A 176 -8.70 24.14 15.84
CA ALA A 176 -7.78 23.15 16.35
C ALA A 176 -8.44 21.78 16.57
N ALA A 177 -9.77 21.76 16.73
CA ALA A 177 -10.53 20.54 16.92
C ALA A 177 -11.88 20.60 16.20
N ILE A 178 -12.29 19.49 15.61
CA ILE A 178 -13.59 19.32 14.98
C ILE A 178 -14.22 18.06 15.55
N GLN A 179 -15.45 18.20 16.04
CA GLN A 179 -16.34 17.09 16.34
C GLN A 179 -17.34 16.94 15.20
N LEU A 180 -17.20 15.86 14.47
CA LEU A 180 -18.08 15.49 13.38
C LEU A 180 -19.27 14.67 13.91
N PRO A 181 -20.44 14.77 13.26
CA PRO A 181 -21.63 14.04 13.68
C PRO A 181 -21.49 12.54 13.45
N GLN A 182 -22.31 11.78 14.21
CA GLN A 182 -22.57 10.39 13.91
C GLN A 182 -23.82 10.30 13.03
N ASN A 183 -23.63 10.49 11.75
CA ASN A 183 -24.72 10.45 10.78
C ASN A 183 -24.43 9.41 9.69
N PRO A 184 -25.37 8.48 9.40
CA PRO A 184 -25.15 7.39 8.43
C PRO A 184 -24.85 7.86 6.99
N THR A 185 -25.16 9.12 6.70
CA THR A 185 -25.02 9.67 5.36
C THR A 185 -24.07 10.86 5.31
N LEU A 186 -23.14 10.96 6.30
CA LEU A 186 -22.22 12.10 6.38
C LEU A 186 -21.31 12.16 5.17
N SER A 187 -21.39 13.29 4.47
CA SER A 187 -20.47 13.67 3.39
C SER A 187 -19.70 14.92 3.79
N ILE A 188 -18.37 14.85 3.67
CA ILE A 188 -17.45 15.98 3.85
C ILE A 188 -16.96 16.37 2.48
N GLY A 189 -17.46 17.50 1.98
CA GLY A 189 -17.28 17.94 0.61
C GLY A 189 -15.86 18.42 0.30
N TYR A 190 -15.60 18.58 -0.97
CA TYR A 190 -14.36 19.07 -1.55
C TYR A 190 -13.82 20.30 -0.80
N ARG A 191 -12.58 20.26 -0.33
CA ARG A 191 -11.90 21.31 0.43
C ARG A 191 -12.62 21.79 1.70
N ALA A 192 -13.56 21.04 2.25
CA ALA A 192 -14.40 21.50 3.36
C ALA A 192 -13.57 22.05 4.53
N PHE A 193 -12.43 21.46 4.86
CA PHE A 193 -11.50 21.90 5.90
C PHE A 193 -10.10 22.23 5.38
N ALA A 194 -9.96 22.43 4.08
CA ALA A 194 -8.67 22.72 3.47
C ALA A 194 -8.06 23.99 4.06
N GLY A 195 -6.78 23.95 4.39
CA GLY A 195 -6.06 25.08 4.99
C GLY A 195 -6.40 25.35 6.45
N CYS A 196 -7.07 24.44 7.17
CA CYS A 196 -7.21 24.49 8.61
C CYS A 196 -5.88 24.12 9.29
N THR A 197 -4.84 24.94 9.10
CA THR A 197 -3.45 24.65 9.50
C THR A 197 -3.21 24.45 10.99
N ASN A 198 -4.18 24.82 11.84
CA ASN A 198 -4.13 24.51 13.28
C ASN A 198 -4.90 23.27 13.68
N LEU A 199 -5.60 22.64 12.74
CA LEU A 199 -6.39 21.43 13.02
C LEU A 199 -5.45 20.31 13.49
N GLN A 200 -5.74 19.77 14.65
CA GLN A 200 -4.96 18.74 15.31
C GLN A 200 -5.78 17.51 15.67
N ILE A 201 -7.09 17.70 15.82
CA ILE A 201 -8.00 16.67 16.29
C ILE A 201 -9.25 16.72 15.43
N VAL A 202 -9.50 15.63 14.72
CA VAL A 202 -10.78 15.33 14.08
C VAL A 202 -11.33 14.09 14.77
N TYR A 203 -12.54 14.14 15.29
CA TYR A 203 -13.15 12.98 15.90
C TYR A 203 -14.63 12.93 15.56
N PHE A 204 -15.13 11.72 15.45
CA PHE A 204 -16.53 11.43 15.19
C PHE A 204 -17.22 11.11 16.53
N ASN A 205 -18.45 11.58 16.69
CA ASN A 205 -19.24 11.31 17.90
C ASN A 205 -19.76 9.87 17.84
N ALA A 206 -18.91 8.88 18.14
CA ALA A 206 -19.27 7.48 18.06
C ALA A 206 -19.89 7.00 19.38
N ALA A 207 -21.18 6.75 19.40
CA ALA A 207 -21.78 5.87 20.41
C ALA A 207 -21.43 4.42 20.07
N VAL A 208 -21.00 3.66 21.07
CA VAL A 208 -20.66 2.24 20.92
C VAL A 208 -21.84 1.50 20.31
N GLY A 209 -21.69 0.97 19.10
CA GLY A 209 -22.64 0.05 18.45
C GLY A 209 -23.40 0.54 17.22
N SER A 210 -23.23 1.79 16.78
CA SER A 210 -23.81 2.27 15.51
C SER A 210 -22.71 2.75 14.56
N ALA A 211 -22.19 1.82 13.85
CA ALA A 211 -21.22 2.09 12.79
C ALA A 211 -21.94 2.73 11.58
N GLN A 212 -21.54 3.96 11.23
CA GLN A 212 -22.13 4.67 10.10
C GLN A 212 -21.02 5.15 9.15
N PRO A 213 -21.16 4.93 7.83
CA PRO A 213 -20.15 5.32 6.86
C PRO A 213 -19.98 6.84 6.76
N VAL A 214 -18.81 7.27 6.35
CA VAL A 214 -18.49 8.66 6.02
C VAL A 214 -17.87 8.72 4.62
N LYS A 215 -18.29 9.72 3.86
CA LYS A 215 -17.63 10.10 2.61
C LYS A 215 -16.75 11.32 2.85
N ILE A 216 -15.50 11.26 2.43
CA ILE A 216 -14.53 12.36 2.51
C ILE A 216 -14.02 12.62 1.10
N ASP A 217 -14.46 13.74 0.52
CA ASP A 217 -14.11 14.11 -0.85
C ASP A 217 -12.66 14.59 -0.97
N GLU A 218 -12.21 14.69 -2.20
CA GLU A 218 -10.91 15.20 -2.62
C GLU A 218 -10.57 16.52 -1.90
N TRP A 219 -9.35 16.62 -1.37
CA TRP A 219 -8.80 17.80 -0.69
C TRP A 219 -9.56 18.26 0.56
N ALA A 220 -10.47 17.47 1.08
CA ALA A 220 -11.29 17.85 2.23
C ALA A 220 -10.47 18.41 3.40
N PHE A 221 -9.28 17.86 3.65
CA PHE A 221 -8.35 18.28 4.70
C PHE A 221 -7.00 18.78 4.14
N LEU A 222 -6.97 19.21 2.87
CA LEU A 222 -5.75 19.68 2.21
C LEU A 222 -4.99 20.69 3.09
N GLY A 223 -3.72 20.43 3.38
CA GLY A 223 -2.84 21.36 4.12
C GLY A 223 -3.21 21.54 5.58
N CYS A 224 -3.84 20.55 6.22
CA CYS A 224 -4.03 20.53 7.68
C CYS A 224 -2.72 20.14 8.36
N ASP A 225 -1.72 21.02 8.32
CA ASP A 225 -0.32 20.77 8.71
C ASP A 225 -0.11 20.24 10.13
N LYS A 226 -1.08 20.41 11.04
CA LYS A 226 -0.96 19.97 12.44
C LYS A 226 -1.79 18.76 12.78
N LEU A 227 -2.48 18.21 11.82
CA LEU A 227 -3.19 16.96 12.00
C LEU A 227 -2.14 15.84 12.15
N GLU A 228 -2.04 15.24 13.33
CA GLU A 228 -1.09 14.16 13.62
C GLU A 228 -1.73 12.78 13.52
N GLU A 229 -3.03 12.70 13.78
CA GLU A 229 -3.80 11.47 13.73
C GLU A 229 -5.28 11.75 13.45
N ILE A 230 -5.93 10.82 12.78
CA ILE A 230 -7.37 10.81 12.57
C ILE A 230 -7.95 9.46 12.96
N THR A 231 -9.09 9.48 13.64
CA THR A 231 -9.87 8.28 13.93
C THR A 231 -11.19 8.37 13.20
N LEU A 232 -11.37 7.50 12.23
CA LEU A 232 -12.60 7.39 11.45
C LEU A 232 -13.67 6.61 12.23
N PRO A 233 -14.95 6.67 11.84
CA PRO A 233 -15.98 5.82 12.42
C PRO A 233 -15.61 4.34 12.30
N PRO A 234 -15.89 3.51 13.31
CA PRO A 234 -15.59 2.07 13.27
C PRO A 234 -16.60 1.31 12.40
N THR A 235 -16.71 1.68 11.14
CA THR A 235 -17.68 1.08 10.20
C THR A 235 -16.98 0.08 9.31
N GLY A 236 -17.54 -1.11 9.31
CA GLY A 236 -16.89 -2.25 8.68
C GLY A 236 -16.79 -2.27 7.16
N ALA A 237 -17.37 -1.36 6.37
CA ALA A 237 -17.32 -1.64 4.93
C ALA A 237 -17.46 -0.45 3.97
N TYR A 238 -17.91 0.73 4.40
CA TYR A 238 -18.42 1.71 3.43
C TYR A 238 -17.92 3.14 3.60
N ASN A 239 -16.82 3.38 4.34
CA ASN A 239 -16.18 4.70 4.30
C ASN A 239 -15.57 4.91 2.91
N GLU A 240 -15.89 6.03 2.28
CA GLU A 240 -15.23 6.48 1.04
C GLU A 240 -14.28 7.62 1.38
N ILE A 241 -13.02 7.44 1.08
CA ILE A 241 -12.00 8.49 1.25
C ILE A 241 -11.31 8.68 -0.08
N ASP A 242 -11.44 9.88 -0.63
CA ASP A 242 -10.74 10.24 -1.85
C ASP A 242 -9.23 10.29 -1.63
N GLY A 243 -8.46 9.84 -2.61
CA GLY A 243 -7.01 9.69 -2.51
C GLY A 243 -6.24 10.95 -2.14
N GLU A 244 -6.73 12.11 -2.47
CA GLU A 244 -6.12 13.40 -2.11
C GLU A 244 -6.78 14.09 -0.91
N ALA A 245 -7.69 13.43 -0.20
CA ALA A 245 -8.43 14.03 0.92
C ALA A 245 -7.53 14.65 1.99
N PHE A 246 -6.36 14.05 2.26
CA PHE A 246 -5.38 14.51 3.26
C PHE A 246 -4.08 15.04 2.65
N LYS A 247 -4.09 15.41 1.38
CA LYS A 247 -2.91 15.96 0.69
C LYS A 247 -2.33 17.17 1.44
N GLY A 248 -1.02 17.18 1.62
CA GLY A 248 -0.33 18.25 2.37
C GLY A 248 -0.52 18.20 3.88
N CYS A 249 -1.14 17.17 4.47
CA CYS A 249 -1.16 16.95 5.91
C CYS A 249 0.19 16.39 6.40
N VAL A 250 1.26 17.17 6.26
CA VAL A 250 2.67 16.76 6.44
C VAL A 250 3.02 16.17 7.82
N ASN A 251 2.13 16.26 8.79
CA ASN A 251 2.32 15.68 10.12
C ASN A 251 1.32 14.56 10.44
N LEU A 252 0.47 14.16 9.51
CA LEU A 252 -0.44 13.04 9.71
C LEU A 252 0.36 11.74 9.74
N LYS A 253 0.45 11.13 10.94
CA LYS A 253 1.25 9.94 11.21
C LYS A 253 0.42 8.69 11.37
N ARG A 254 -0.84 8.81 11.79
CA ARG A 254 -1.68 7.68 12.16
C ARG A 254 -3.10 7.85 11.68
N ILE A 255 -3.63 6.77 11.12
CA ILE A 255 -5.04 6.64 10.73
C ILE A 255 -5.62 5.43 11.49
N TYR A 256 -6.69 5.64 12.22
CA TYR A 256 -7.41 4.59 12.94
C TYR A 256 -8.79 4.34 12.32
N ASN A 257 -9.24 3.09 12.36
CA ASN A 257 -10.46 2.62 11.73
C ASN A 257 -10.51 2.92 10.22
N ALA A 258 -9.38 2.73 9.55
CA ALA A 258 -9.31 2.90 8.11
C ALA A 258 -10.32 1.99 7.40
N PRO A 259 -10.91 2.42 6.28
CA PRO A 259 -11.82 1.61 5.46
C PRO A 259 -11.07 0.48 4.75
N SER A 260 -11.82 -0.38 4.07
CA SER A 260 -11.24 -1.46 3.26
C SER A 260 -10.36 -0.96 2.11
N TYR A 261 -10.64 0.23 1.61
CA TYR A 261 -9.87 0.93 0.60
C TYR A 261 -9.34 2.25 1.16
N LEU A 262 -8.05 2.52 1.04
CA LEU A 262 -7.40 3.73 1.52
C LEU A 262 -6.30 4.14 0.54
N ASP A 263 -6.62 5.08 -0.32
CA ASP A 263 -5.63 5.80 -1.12
C ASP A 263 -5.24 7.11 -0.44
N MET A 264 -3.96 7.40 -0.38
CA MET A 264 -3.45 8.61 0.27
C MET A 264 -2.67 9.51 -0.70
N GLY A 265 -2.57 9.16 -1.97
CA GLY A 265 -1.78 9.88 -2.97
C GLY A 265 -0.26 9.83 -2.70
N ASP A 266 0.53 10.67 -3.37
CA ASP A 266 2.00 10.62 -3.37
C ASP A 266 2.70 11.40 -2.26
N GLU A 267 2.06 12.42 -1.66
CA GLU A 267 2.67 13.32 -0.66
C GLU A 267 2.29 12.92 0.77
N GLN A 268 2.96 11.94 1.36
CA GLN A 268 2.50 11.34 2.60
C GLN A 268 3.51 11.35 3.72
N SER A 269 2.96 11.37 4.94
CA SER A 269 3.71 11.26 6.17
C SER A 269 3.19 10.16 7.10
N VAL A 270 2.18 9.37 6.65
CA VAL A 270 1.52 8.35 7.46
C VAL A 270 2.48 7.19 7.73
N GLU A 271 2.62 6.86 8.99
CA GLU A 271 3.53 5.82 9.48
C GLU A 271 2.78 4.60 10.04
N GLU A 272 1.54 4.77 10.48
CA GLU A 272 0.73 3.71 11.11
C GLU A 272 -0.72 3.78 10.63
N VAL A 273 -1.24 2.65 10.16
CA VAL A 273 -2.65 2.47 9.78
C VAL A 273 -3.24 1.32 10.59
N SER A 274 -4.41 1.56 11.19
CA SER A 274 -5.22 0.54 11.86
C SER A 274 -6.56 0.45 11.15
N PHE A 275 -6.87 -0.69 10.57
CA PHE A 275 -8.13 -0.92 9.87
C PHE A 275 -9.28 -1.17 10.85
N ALA A 276 -10.50 -0.85 10.44
CA ALA A 276 -11.70 -0.96 11.27
C ALA A 276 -12.06 -2.43 11.57
N GLU A 277 -12.46 -2.72 12.81
CA GLU A 277 -13.04 -4.02 13.15
C GLU A 277 -14.36 -4.23 12.39
N GLY A 278 -14.63 -5.48 12.02
CA GLY A 278 -15.79 -5.85 11.20
C GLY A 278 -15.48 -6.00 9.71
N LEU A 279 -14.36 -5.45 9.23
CA LEU A 279 -13.91 -5.70 7.86
C LEU A 279 -13.53 -7.17 7.70
N THR A 280 -14.02 -7.78 6.64
CA THR A 280 -13.66 -9.15 6.25
C THR A 280 -12.69 -9.19 5.08
N TYR A 281 -12.53 -8.07 4.41
CA TYR A 281 -11.72 -7.91 3.22
C TYR A 281 -11.05 -6.53 3.21
N ILE A 282 -9.78 -6.48 2.86
CA ILE A 282 -9.04 -5.24 2.58
C ILE A 282 -8.53 -5.35 1.17
N ASN A 283 -8.92 -4.39 0.37
CA ASN A 283 -8.60 -4.40 -1.03
C ASN A 283 -7.83 -3.19 -1.50
N GLY A 284 -7.03 -3.58 -2.41
CA GLY A 284 -6.71 -2.91 -3.63
C GLY A 284 -7.81 -2.92 -4.70
N ILE A 285 -8.24 -4.03 -5.18
CA ILE A 285 -9.16 -4.11 -6.32
C ILE A 285 -10.28 -5.09 -5.98
N ASP A 286 -11.53 -4.66 -6.09
CA ASP A 286 -12.67 -5.58 -6.11
C ASP A 286 -12.67 -6.35 -7.44
N THR A 287 -12.21 -7.60 -7.40
CA THR A 287 -12.14 -8.48 -8.57
C THR A 287 -13.52 -8.88 -9.09
N THR A 288 -14.62 -8.50 -8.44
CA THR A 288 -15.98 -8.70 -8.94
C THR A 288 -16.43 -7.61 -9.90
N GLU A 289 -15.75 -6.46 -9.94
CA GLU A 289 -15.97 -5.38 -10.90
C GLU A 289 -14.86 -5.25 -11.96
N TRP A 290 -14.47 -6.33 -12.59
CA TRP A 290 -13.53 -6.37 -13.73
C TRP A 290 -14.03 -5.64 -15.00
N THR A 291 -14.86 -4.61 -14.89
CA THR A 291 -15.50 -3.93 -16.01
C THR A 291 -15.10 -2.47 -16.21
N LYS A 292 -14.15 -1.96 -15.41
CA LYS A 292 -13.59 -0.63 -15.67
C LYS A 292 -12.20 -0.77 -16.30
N TRP A 293 -12.20 -1.06 -17.56
CA TRP A 293 -11.07 -0.80 -18.45
C TRP A 293 -11.14 0.67 -18.85
N ASP A 294 -10.01 1.36 -18.90
CA ASP A 294 -9.99 2.68 -19.54
C ASP A 294 -10.31 2.57 -21.03
N GLU A 295 -10.50 3.71 -21.70
CA GLU A 295 -10.80 3.74 -23.13
C GLU A 295 -9.67 3.13 -24.01
N GLU A 296 -8.51 2.85 -23.43
CA GLU A 296 -7.32 2.29 -24.06
C GLU A 296 -7.20 0.77 -23.82
N GLY A 297 -8.08 0.18 -22.99
CA GLY A 297 -8.13 -1.25 -22.72
C GLY A 297 -7.10 -1.72 -21.68
N GLU A 298 -6.52 -0.81 -20.89
CA GLU A 298 -5.71 -1.13 -19.73
C GLU A 298 -6.58 -1.18 -18.48
N PRO A 299 -6.33 -2.10 -17.53
CA PRO A 299 -7.02 -2.10 -16.26
C PRO A 299 -6.71 -0.78 -15.56
N THR A 300 -7.76 -0.01 -15.23
CA THR A 300 -7.57 1.18 -14.39
C THR A 300 -6.89 0.74 -13.10
N GLU A 301 -5.65 1.16 -12.92
CA GLU A 301 -4.82 0.80 -11.76
C GLU A 301 -5.55 1.23 -10.48
N GLY A 302 -6.20 0.28 -9.85
CA GLY A 302 -6.73 0.44 -8.50
C GLY A 302 -5.55 0.49 -7.54
N HIS A 303 -4.94 1.64 -7.37
CA HIS A 303 -3.84 1.83 -6.44
C HIS A 303 -4.35 1.77 -5.00
N MET A 304 -3.83 0.92 -4.31
CA MET A 304 -3.89 0.47 -2.97
C MET A 304 -3.06 1.32 -2.04
N VAL A 305 -2.99 0.93 -0.79
CA VAL A 305 -2.26 1.59 0.30
C VAL A 305 -0.80 1.91 -0.11
N ASN A 306 -0.62 2.74 -1.14
CA ASN A 306 0.70 3.21 -1.61
C ASN A 306 1.24 4.30 -0.67
N ILE A 307 1.40 3.93 0.61
CA ILE A 307 1.91 4.83 1.63
C ILE A 307 3.41 4.54 1.80
N LYS A 308 4.26 5.20 1.02
CA LYS A 308 5.74 5.01 1.03
C LYS A 308 6.39 5.17 2.41
N THR A 309 5.73 5.85 3.33
CA THR A 309 6.21 6.07 4.72
C THR A 309 5.67 5.08 5.73
N LEU A 310 4.76 4.18 5.32
CA LEU A 310 4.08 3.23 6.19
C LEU A 310 5.07 2.29 6.88
N LYS A 311 4.99 2.21 8.20
CA LYS A 311 5.87 1.36 9.04
C LYS A 311 5.12 0.26 9.76
N LYS A 312 3.85 0.53 10.09
CA LYS A 312 3.04 -0.39 10.87
C LYS A 312 1.60 -0.43 10.38
N VAL A 313 1.08 -1.64 10.25
CA VAL A 313 -0.31 -1.92 9.94
C VAL A 313 -0.92 -2.77 11.05
N THR A 314 -2.14 -2.45 11.45
CA THR A 314 -2.96 -3.28 12.33
C THR A 314 -4.21 -3.72 11.59
N LEU A 315 -4.30 -5.01 11.32
CA LEU A 315 -5.44 -5.63 10.66
C LEU A 315 -6.51 -6.03 11.68
N PRO A 316 -7.81 -5.95 11.34
CA PRO A 316 -8.89 -6.33 12.25
C PRO A 316 -8.93 -7.85 12.46
N SER A 317 -9.41 -8.26 13.62
CA SER A 317 -9.56 -9.67 13.97
C SER A 317 -10.55 -10.44 13.07
N THR A 318 -11.45 -9.72 12.43
CA THR A 318 -12.50 -10.24 11.54
C THR A 318 -12.04 -10.51 10.12
N LEU A 319 -10.82 -10.07 9.74
CA LEU A 319 -10.32 -10.12 8.37
C LEU A 319 -10.18 -11.55 7.87
N LYS A 320 -10.68 -11.80 6.65
CA LYS A 320 -10.59 -13.08 5.93
C LYS A 320 -9.65 -13.01 4.74
N GLU A 321 -9.53 -11.84 4.11
CA GLU A 321 -8.76 -11.69 2.90
C GLU A 321 -8.02 -10.36 2.86
N ILE A 322 -6.74 -10.43 2.45
CA ILE A 322 -5.94 -9.29 1.99
C ILE A 322 -5.95 -9.36 0.47
N GLY A 323 -6.44 -8.33 -0.19
CA GLY A 323 -6.56 -8.25 -1.64
C GLY A 323 -5.23 -8.24 -2.38
N SER A 324 -5.32 -8.33 -3.69
CA SER A 324 -4.15 -8.26 -4.56
C SER A 324 -3.48 -6.90 -4.45
N GLU A 325 -2.14 -6.86 -4.50
CA GLU A 325 -1.31 -5.66 -4.46
C GLU A 325 -1.48 -4.73 -3.23
N THR A 326 -2.25 -5.07 -2.20
CA THR A 326 -2.67 -4.20 -1.07
C THR A 326 -1.53 -3.42 -0.41
N PHE A 327 -0.35 -3.98 -0.26
CA PHE A 327 0.82 -3.33 0.34
C PHE A 327 2.04 -3.34 -0.58
N THR A 328 1.84 -3.44 -1.89
CA THR A 328 2.94 -3.44 -2.86
C THR A 328 3.87 -2.25 -2.66
N ASP A 329 5.18 -2.48 -2.73
CA ASP A 329 6.25 -1.47 -2.61
C ASP A 329 6.26 -0.61 -1.33
N ASN A 330 5.55 -1.01 -0.28
CA ASN A 330 5.68 -0.40 1.04
C ASN A 330 7.03 -0.78 1.69
N LYS A 331 8.12 -0.23 1.15
CA LYS A 331 9.51 -0.58 1.50
C LYS A 331 9.88 -0.30 2.96
N ASN A 332 9.10 0.53 3.66
CA ASN A 332 9.30 0.89 5.05
C ASN A 332 8.40 0.12 6.03
N LEU A 333 7.47 -0.69 5.52
CA LEU A 333 6.56 -1.50 6.35
C LEU A 333 7.37 -2.57 7.10
N THR A 334 7.44 -2.41 8.43
CA THR A 334 8.18 -3.33 9.30
C THR A 334 7.28 -4.31 10.04
N THR A 335 6.06 -3.88 10.37
CA THR A 335 5.18 -4.62 11.27
C THR A 335 3.75 -4.65 10.76
N ILE A 336 3.20 -5.85 10.67
CA ILE A 336 1.79 -6.11 10.43
C ILE A 336 1.38 -7.36 11.23
N ASN A 337 0.17 -7.35 11.81
CA ASN A 337 -0.41 -8.56 12.38
C ASN A 337 -1.21 -9.30 11.30
N LEU A 338 -1.10 -10.60 11.26
CA LEU A 338 -1.98 -11.44 10.43
C LEU A 338 -2.97 -12.14 11.38
N PRO A 339 -4.28 -11.86 11.30
CA PRO A 339 -5.25 -12.45 12.21
C PRO A 339 -5.45 -13.95 11.94
N ASP A 340 -5.71 -14.72 12.99
CA ASP A 340 -5.88 -16.19 12.91
C ASP A 340 -7.03 -16.64 11.98
N GLY A 341 -7.96 -15.73 11.69
CA GLY A 341 -9.08 -15.96 10.79
C GLY A 341 -8.80 -15.71 9.31
N LEU A 342 -7.60 -15.23 8.96
CA LEU A 342 -7.20 -14.91 7.59
C LEU A 342 -7.16 -16.19 6.74
N THR A 343 -7.82 -16.17 5.58
CA THR A 343 -7.92 -17.36 4.70
C THR A 343 -7.21 -17.18 3.37
N ARG A 344 -6.98 -15.94 2.93
CA ARG A 344 -6.35 -15.65 1.65
C ARG A 344 -5.46 -14.40 1.69
N ILE A 345 -4.35 -14.47 0.96
CA ILE A 345 -3.45 -13.34 0.66
C ILE A 345 -3.35 -13.24 -0.86
N GLY A 346 -3.78 -12.10 -1.43
CA GLY A 346 -3.86 -11.88 -2.87
C GLY A 346 -2.51 -11.79 -3.58
N SER A 347 -2.55 -11.77 -4.90
CA SER A 347 -1.35 -11.64 -5.75
C SER A 347 -0.65 -10.31 -5.49
N TYR A 348 0.66 -10.31 -5.43
CA TYR A 348 1.51 -9.13 -5.16
C TYR A 348 1.22 -8.41 -3.82
N ALA A 349 0.43 -8.96 -2.91
CA ALA A 349 -0.08 -8.27 -1.72
C ALA A 349 1.01 -7.59 -0.87
N PHE A 350 2.19 -8.18 -0.76
CA PHE A 350 3.35 -7.63 -0.04
C PHE A 350 4.60 -7.52 -0.93
N LYS A 351 4.43 -7.55 -2.26
CA LYS A 351 5.58 -7.45 -3.18
C LYS A 351 6.40 -6.20 -2.85
N GLY A 352 7.72 -6.36 -2.71
CA GLY A 352 8.64 -5.25 -2.47
C GLY A 352 8.62 -4.67 -1.05
N CYS A 353 7.92 -5.28 -0.07
CA CYS A 353 7.97 -4.88 1.34
C CYS A 353 9.31 -5.29 1.97
N THR A 354 10.39 -4.64 1.56
CA THR A 354 11.76 -5.04 1.89
C THR A 354 12.12 -4.96 3.37
N ALA A 355 11.42 -4.13 4.17
CA ALA A 355 11.65 -3.99 5.61
C ALA A 355 10.77 -4.88 6.48
N LEU A 356 9.88 -5.67 5.89
CA LEU A 356 8.88 -6.45 6.63
C LEU A 356 9.56 -7.56 7.46
N THR A 357 9.28 -7.55 8.78
CA THR A 357 9.79 -8.53 9.76
C THR A 357 8.75 -8.94 10.79
N GLY A 358 7.53 -8.43 10.66
CA GLY A 358 6.53 -8.41 11.74
C GLY A 358 5.95 -9.78 12.14
N PHE A 359 6.19 -10.84 11.37
CA PHE A 359 5.73 -12.20 11.69
C PHE A 359 6.71 -13.24 11.14
N THR A 360 6.76 -14.41 11.77
CA THR A 360 7.66 -15.52 11.41
C THR A 360 6.91 -16.75 10.88
N SER A 361 5.59 -16.74 10.89
CA SER A 361 4.73 -17.81 10.37
C SER A 361 3.43 -17.22 9.81
N LEU A 362 2.82 -17.90 8.87
CA LEU A 362 1.49 -17.59 8.36
C LEU A 362 0.41 -18.26 9.23
N PRO A 363 -0.79 -17.65 9.36
CA PRO A 363 -1.92 -18.31 10.00
C PRO A 363 -2.26 -19.63 9.30
N ALA A 364 -2.55 -20.67 10.08
CA ALA A 364 -2.93 -21.98 9.55
C ALA A 364 -4.23 -21.97 8.71
N SER A 365 -5.01 -20.91 8.85
CA SER A 365 -6.27 -20.68 8.12
C SER A 365 -6.06 -20.15 6.70
N VAL A 366 -4.85 -19.79 6.30
CA VAL A 366 -4.52 -19.35 4.92
C VAL A 366 -4.61 -20.57 3.98
N SER A 367 -5.82 -21.09 3.78
CA SER A 367 -6.14 -22.26 2.97
C SER A 367 -6.67 -21.93 1.58
N GLY A 368 -7.10 -20.67 1.36
CA GLY A 368 -7.53 -20.17 0.05
C GLY A 368 -6.38 -19.79 -0.87
N GLY A 369 -5.17 -20.08 -0.42
CA GLY A 369 -3.94 -19.87 -1.17
C GLY A 369 -3.25 -18.55 -0.89
N ILE A 370 -1.99 -18.52 -1.29
CA ILE A 370 -1.15 -17.34 -1.38
C ILE A 370 -1.04 -17.01 -2.86
N GLY A 371 -1.50 -15.84 -3.24
CA GLY A 371 -1.50 -15.38 -4.64
C GLY A 371 -0.09 -15.22 -5.22
N ASP A 372 -0.04 -15.05 -6.53
CA ASP A 372 1.21 -14.92 -7.29
C ASP A 372 2.07 -13.78 -6.75
N ALA A 373 3.37 -14.03 -6.61
CA ALA A 373 4.34 -13.04 -6.13
C ALA A 373 3.97 -12.31 -4.81
N ALA A 374 3.09 -12.89 -3.98
CA ALA A 374 2.54 -12.23 -2.80
C ALA A 374 3.60 -11.67 -1.83
N PHE A 375 4.72 -12.36 -1.65
CA PHE A 375 5.85 -11.95 -0.80
C PHE A 375 7.14 -11.71 -1.58
N MET A 376 7.03 -11.55 -2.91
CA MET A 376 8.19 -11.30 -3.76
C MET A 376 8.96 -10.06 -3.29
N GLY A 377 10.26 -10.18 -3.07
CA GLY A 377 11.11 -9.09 -2.62
C GLY A 377 11.06 -8.76 -1.13
N CYS A 378 10.35 -9.54 -0.30
CA CYS A 378 10.32 -9.38 1.17
C CYS A 378 11.60 -9.94 1.82
N LYS A 379 12.74 -9.33 1.55
CA LYS A 379 14.08 -9.86 1.89
C LYS A 379 14.34 -10.09 3.37
N ASN A 380 13.70 -9.32 4.24
CA ASN A 380 13.88 -9.41 5.70
C ASN A 380 12.79 -10.22 6.40
N LEU A 381 11.87 -10.81 5.66
CA LEU A 381 10.77 -11.60 6.21
C LEU A 381 11.20 -13.05 6.39
N HIS A 382 11.61 -13.41 7.61
CA HIS A 382 12.06 -14.76 7.94
C HIS A 382 10.87 -15.68 8.29
N LEU A 383 10.27 -16.28 7.26
CA LEU A 383 9.16 -17.22 7.43
C LEU A 383 9.67 -18.66 7.59
N GLU A 384 9.23 -19.32 8.65
CA GLU A 384 9.53 -20.72 8.94
C GLU A 384 8.28 -21.59 8.73
N ASN A 385 8.49 -22.82 8.23
CA ASN A 385 7.46 -23.86 8.10
C ASN A 385 6.20 -23.39 7.34
N VAL A 386 6.39 -22.58 6.29
CA VAL A 386 5.27 -22.11 5.47
C VAL A 386 4.63 -23.32 4.79
N TYR A 387 3.37 -23.58 5.08
CA TYR A 387 2.62 -24.65 4.46
C TYR A 387 1.82 -24.14 3.27
N ILE A 388 2.19 -24.59 2.07
CA ILE A 388 1.53 -24.24 0.81
C ILE A 388 0.56 -25.35 0.45
N HIS A 389 -0.73 -25.05 0.51
CA HIS A 389 -1.82 -25.94 0.15
C HIS A 389 -3.05 -25.14 -0.28
N GLY A 390 -4.09 -25.77 -0.77
CA GLY A 390 -5.30 -25.08 -1.26
C GLY A 390 -5.10 -24.32 -2.58
N THR A 391 -3.94 -24.54 -3.22
CA THR A 391 -3.62 -24.02 -4.56
C THR A 391 -2.99 -25.16 -5.36
N ASP A 392 -3.19 -25.17 -6.67
CA ASP A 392 -2.55 -26.14 -7.55
C ASP A 392 -1.19 -25.65 -8.11
N SER A 393 -0.84 -24.38 -7.92
CA SER A 393 0.40 -23.78 -8.43
C SER A 393 1.12 -22.87 -7.46
N LEU A 394 2.45 -22.83 -7.60
CA LEU A 394 3.36 -21.85 -7.02
C LEU A 394 3.95 -21.01 -8.15
N HIS A 395 3.75 -19.67 -8.08
CA HIS A 395 4.15 -18.73 -9.11
C HIS A 395 4.80 -17.49 -8.51
N TYR A 396 6.09 -17.55 -8.23
CA TYR A 396 6.93 -16.49 -7.63
C TYR A 396 6.50 -15.99 -6.24
N GLN A 397 5.61 -16.71 -5.52
CA GLN A 397 5.06 -16.24 -4.24
C GLN A 397 6.13 -15.73 -3.27
N PHE A 398 7.33 -16.33 -3.29
CA PHE A 398 8.41 -16.04 -2.36
C PHE A 398 9.72 -15.63 -3.03
N ALA A 399 9.74 -15.39 -4.33
CA ALA A 399 10.96 -14.98 -5.01
C ALA A 399 11.59 -13.76 -4.32
N ASP A 400 12.90 -13.73 -4.19
CA ASP A 400 13.66 -12.66 -3.52
C ASP A 400 13.24 -12.38 -2.05
N SER A 401 12.69 -13.37 -1.34
CA SER A 401 12.25 -13.24 0.06
C SER A 401 13.20 -13.91 1.05
N GLY A 402 13.05 -13.55 2.34
CA GLY A 402 13.81 -14.15 3.45
C GLY A 402 13.19 -15.44 4.00
N ILE A 403 12.45 -16.18 3.18
CA ILE A 403 11.83 -17.44 3.61
C ILE A 403 12.89 -18.47 4.04
N VAL A 404 12.64 -19.15 5.17
CA VAL A 404 13.60 -20.10 5.77
C VAL A 404 13.24 -21.54 5.44
N SER A 405 11.96 -21.91 5.51
CA SER A 405 11.51 -23.28 5.19
C SER A 405 10.08 -23.34 4.68
N ILE A 406 9.85 -24.27 3.74
CA ILE A 406 8.55 -24.50 3.08
C ILE A 406 8.15 -25.97 3.21
N ARG A 407 6.85 -26.19 3.37
CA ARG A 407 6.19 -27.48 3.19
C ARG A 407 5.19 -27.38 2.03
N VAL A 408 5.39 -28.17 1.00
CA VAL A 408 4.54 -28.25 -0.20
C VAL A 408 3.47 -29.32 0.02
N GLY A 409 2.21 -28.96 -0.12
CA GLY A 409 1.05 -29.83 0.05
C GLY A 409 0.89 -30.86 -1.07
N SER A 410 0.03 -31.84 -0.83
CA SER A 410 -0.27 -32.91 -1.79
C SER A 410 -1.08 -32.44 -3.01
N ASP A 411 -1.72 -31.31 -2.92
CA ASP A 411 -2.57 -30.67 -3.93
C ASP A 411 -1.81 -29.76 -4.90
N VAL A 412 -0.58 -29.38 -4.57
CA VAL A 412 0.29 -28.57 -5.45
C VAL A 412 0.78 -29.41 -6.63
N LYS A 413 0.43 -28.99 -7.86
CA LYS A 413 0.75 -29.70 -9.11
C LYS A 413 1.82 -28.99 -9.92
N TYR A 414 1.97 -27.68 -9.75
CA TYR A 414 2.90 -26.87 -10.52
C TYR A 414 3.75 -26.00 -9.60
N ILE A 415 5.03 -25.95 -9.87
CA ILE A 415 5.99 -25.02 -9.24
C ILE A 415 6.78 -24.42 -10.38
N TRP A 416 6.59 -23.11 -10.60
CA TRP A 416 7.24 -22.39 -11.69
C TRP A 416 8.73 -22.19 -11.38
N ASP A 417 9.54 -22.27 -12.43
CA ASP A 417 10.95 -21.96 -12.34
C ASP A 417 11.13 -20.54 -11.79
N GLY A 418 12.03 -20.37 -10.84
CA GLY A 418 12.23 -19.09 -10.15
C GLY A 418 11.27 -18.80 -9.00
N SER A 419 10.30 -19.66 -8.64
CA SER A 419 9.45 -19.48 -7.46
C SER A 419 10.23 -19.25 -6.17
N PHE A 420 11.47 -19.75 -6.10
CA PHE A 420 12.40 -19.64 -4.98
C PHE A 420 13.68 -18.86 -5.33
N LYS A 421 13.72 -18.19 -6.49
CA LYS A 421 14.85 -17.37 -6.91
C LYS A 421 15.15 -16.30 -5.84
N GLY A 422 16.41 -16.08 -5.53
CA GLY A 422 16.84 -15.06 -4.56
C GLY A 422 16.53 -15.36 -3.10
N CYS A 423 15.99 -16.54 -2.76
CA CYS A 423 15.69 -16.96 -1.39
C CYS A 423 16.95 -17.40 -0.66
N THR A 424 17.85 -16.46 -0.34
CA THR A 424 19.19 -16.74 0.22
C THR A 424 19.17 -17.42 1.59
N ASP A 425 18.07 -17.33 2.34
CA ASP A 425 17.92 -17.89 3.70
C ASP A 425 17.20 -19.24 3.70
N LEU A 426 16.71 -19.70 2.55
CA LEU A 426 15.97 -20.96 2.43
C LEU A 426 16.84 -22.17 2.78
N GLN A 427 16.51 -22.88 3.86
CA GLN A 427 17.25 -24.03 4.37
C GLN A 427 16.67 -25.36 3.89
N SER A 428 15.35 -25.45 3.73
CA SER A 428 14.70 -26.70 3.38
C SER A 428 13.35 -26.52 2.72
N ILE A 429 13.08 -27.40 1.74
CA ILE A 429 11.75 -27.59 1.14
C ILE A 429 11.34 -29.04 1.46
N THR A 430 10.18 -29.22 2.09
CA THR A 430 9.57 -30.51 2.33
C THR A 430 8.31 -30.69 1.51
N VAL A 431 8.01 -31.90 1.09
CA VAL A 431 6.83 -32.22 0.27
C VAL A 431 6.02 -33.30 0.96
N ASP A 432 4.70 -33.16 1.00
CA ASP A 432 3.78 -34.12 1.58
C ASP A 432 3.83 -35.45 0.81
N ALA A 433 3.80 -36.55 1.54
CA ALA A 433 3.91 -37.92 0.96
C ALA A 433 2.82 -38.22 -0.08
N GLY A 434 1.69 -37.54 -0.05
CA GLY A 434 0.59 -37.68 -1.02
C GLY A 434 0.79 -36.91 -2.32
N ASN A 435 1.83 -36.09 -2.46
CA ASN A 435 2.08 -35.39 -3.70
C ASN A 435 2.54 -36.32 -4.79
N SER A 436 1.85 -36.36 -5.93
CA SER A 436 2.11 -37.31 -7.03
C SER A 436 3.23 -36.87 -7.98
N ILE A 437 3.61 -35.58 -7.95
CA ILE A 437 4.56 -34.98 -8.90
C ILE A 437 5.88 -34.69 -8.20
N PHE A 438 5.84 -33.92 -7.12
CA PHE A 438 7.01 -33.46 -6.39
C PHE A 438 7.34 -34.39 -5.21
N PHE A 439 8.60 -34.40 -4.85
CA PHE A 439 9.08 -35.00 -3.60
C PHE A 439 10.29 -34.26 -3.06
N SER A 440 10.62 -34.47 -1.81
CA SER A 440 11.83 -33.87 -1.23
C SER A 440 12.75 -34.97 -0.68
N LYS A 441 14.05 -34.78 -0.86
CA LYS A 441 15.11 -35.57 -0.28
C LYS A 441 16.15 -34.61 0.31
N ASP A 442 16.45 -34.81 1.59
CA ASP A 442 17.38 -33.94 2.33
C ASP A 442 17.03 -32.42 2.24
N GLY A 443 15.74 -32.09 2.16
CA GLY A 443 15.27 -30.69 2.06
C GLY A 443 15.42 -30.06 0.68
N ILE A 444 15.87 -30.80 -0.32
CA ILE A 444 15.98 -30.38 -1.72
C ILE A 444 14.70 -30.79 -2.44
N LEU A 445 14.18 -29.93 -3.31
CA LEU A 445 12.97 -30.18 -4.09
C LEU A 445 13.29 -30.87 -5.40
N TYR A 446 12.59 -31.96 -5.64
CA TYR A 446 12.67 -32.78 -6.86
C TYR A 446 11.31 -33.02 -7.48
N ASP A 447 11.31 -33.29 -8.82
CA ASP A 447 10.24 -34.03 -9.49
C ASP A 447 10.78 -35.27 -10.21
N LYS A 448 9.89 -36.13 -10.70
CA LYS A 448 10.25 -37.35 -11.43
C LYS A 448 10.26 -37.11 -12.92
N VAL A 449 11.31 -37.56 -13.59
CA VAL A 449 11.45 -37.48 -15.05
C VAL A 449 11.00 -38.75 -15.71
N TYR A 450 10.09 -38.66 -16.67
CA TYR A 450 9.51 -39.79 -17.39
C TYR A 450 9.96 -39.80 -18.85
N LYS A 451 10.12 -40.99 -19.44
CA LYS A 451 10.26 -41.11 -20.90
C LYS A 451 9.02 -40.54 -21.59
N THR A 452 9.21 -39.81 -22.68
CA THR A 452 8.16 -39.16 -23.45
C THR A 452 7.10 -40.12 -24.01
N TYR A 453 7.45 -41.38 -24.16
CA TYR A 453 6.54 -42.47 -24.61
C TYR A 453 6.77 -43.70 -23.74
N GLY A 454 5.90 -43.95 -22.75
CA GLY A 454 5.89 -45.21 -22.04
C GLY A 454 5.81 -45.16 -20.50
N GLY A 455 5.82 -43.98 -19.86
CA GLY A 455 5.61 -43.85 -18.40
C GLY A 455 6.73 -44.38 -17.51
N GLU A 456 7.90 -44.78 -18.07
CA GLU A 456 9.05 -45.21 -17.32
C GLU A 456 9.82 -44.04 -16.73
N VAL A 457 10.12 -44.08 -15.43
CA VAL A 457 10.96 -43.08 -14.75
C VAL A 457 12.40 -43.26 -15.14
N ILE A 458 13.05 -42.23 -15.74
CA ILE A 458 14.45 -42.30 -16.17
C ILE A 458 15.40 -41.68 -15.14
N GLY A 459 14.89 -40.89 -14.21
CA GLY A 459 15.65 -40.20 -13.19
C GLY A 459 14.86 -39.09 -12.51
N ASN A 460 15.57 -38.21 -11.81
CA ASN A 460 14.99 -37.10 -11.08
C ASN A 460 15.46 -35.78 -11.70
N ASN A 461 14.62 -34.77 -11.56
CA ASN A 461 14.97 -33.36 -11.81
C ASN A 461 15.16 -32.65 -10.48
N ILE A 462 16.21 -31.84 -10.32
CA ILE A 462 16.32 -30.88 -9.22
C ILE A 462 15.56 -29.63 -9.62
N CYS A 463 14.41 -29.37 -8.95
CA CYS A 463 13.63 -28.18 -9.16
C CYS A 463 14.21 -26.98 -8.38
N CYS A 464 14.70 -27.21 -7.15
CA CYS A 464 15.33 -26.18 -6.33
C CYS A 464 16.26 -26.79 -5.29
N TYR A 465 17.51 -26.35 -5.28
CA TYR A 465 18.44 -26.52 -4.17
C TYR A 465 18.32 -25.29 -3.25
N PRO A 466 17.93 -25.44 -1.97
CA PRO A 466 17.77 -24.27 -1.08
C PRO A 466 19.10 -23.53 -0.87
N ALA A 467 19.14 -22.24 -1.25
CA ALA A 467 20.38 -21.47 -1.25
C ALA A 467 21.01 -21.32 0.16
N GLY A 468 20.18 -21.18 1.19
CA GLY A 468 20.62 -21.09 2.58
C GLY A 468 21.25 -22.40 3.12
N LYS A 469 20.95 -23.53 2.48
CA LYS A 469 21.55 -24.85 2.78
C LYS A 469 22.93 -25.00 2.14
N SER A 470 23.27 -24.24 1.10
CA SER A 470 24.55 -24.33 0.38
C SER A 470 25.71 -23.78 1.20
N TRP A 471 26.92 -24.24 0.94
CA TRP A 471 28.14 -23.79 1.60
C TRP A 471 29.23 -23.43 0.56
N ALA A 472 30.26 -22.73 0.98
CA ALA A 472 31.44 -22.48 0.14
C ALA A 472 32.28 -23.76 0.05
N GLY A 473 32.13 -24.53 -1.03
CA GLY A 473 32.82 -25.80 -1.25
C GLY A 473 32.28 -26.53 -2.46
N SER A 474 32.67 -27.80 -2.58
CA SER A 474 32.31 -28.66 -3.70
C SER A 474 30.99 -29.41 -3.44
N TYR A 475 30.15 -29.49 -4.48
CA TYR A 475 28.92 -30.29 -4.49
C TYR A 475 28.86 -31.18 -5.72
N THR A 476 28.66 -32.47 -5.54
CA THR A 476 28.45 -33.42 -6.64
C THR A 476 26.96 -33.72 -6.76
N LEU A 477 26.42 -33.58 -7.97
CA LEU A 477 25.01 -33.93 -8.22
C LEU A 477 24.79 -35.43 -7.98
N PRO A 478 23.66 -35.77 -7.33
CA PRO A 478 23.29 -37.18 -7.10
C PRO A 478 23.22 -37.99 -8.40
N SER A 479 23.64 -39.24 -8.32
CA SER A 479 23.67 -40.15 -9.48
C SER A 479 22.32 -40.49 -10.10
N ASP A 480 21.22 -40.16 -9.46
CA ASP A 480 19.83 -40.33 -9.92
C ASP A 480 19.25 -39.05 -10.58
N VAL A 481 20.04 -37.96 -10.64
CA VAL A 481 19.64 -36.70 -11.27
C VAL A 481 19.97 -36.74 -12.76
N VAL A 482 18.99 -36.44 -13.58
CA VAL A 482 19.10 -36.39 -15.06
C VAL A 482 18.73 -35.05 -15.66
N LEU A 483 18.05 -34.19 -14.90
CA LEU A 483 17.65 -32.84 -15.33
C LEU A 483 17.83 -31.81 -14.21
N LEU A 484 17.98 -30.57 -14.57
CA LEU A 484 17.93 -29.41 -13.66
C LEU A 484 16.93 -28.40 -14.19
N SER A 485 16.08 -27.87 -13.31
CA SER A 485 15.18 -26.75 -13.64
C SER A 485 15.93 -25.42 -13.75
N GLY A 486 15.36 -24.46 -14.45
CA GLY A 486 15.83 -23.08 -14.44
C GLY A 486 15.89 -22.55 -13.01
N PHE A 487 16.95 -21.81 -12.67
CA PHE A 487 17.23 -21.32 -11.31
C PHE A 487 17.41 -22.40 -10.22
N ALA A 488 17.57 -23.67 -10.56
CA ALA A 488 17.67 -24.74 -9.56
C ALA A 488 18.75 -24.52 -8.51
N PHE A 489 19.85 -23.83 -8.84
CA PHE A 489 20.96 -23.48 -7.96
C PHE A 489 21.10 -21.96 -7.75
N ASP A 490 20.01 -21.24 -7.94
CA ASP A 490 20.05 -19.77 -7.79
C ASP A 490 20.53 -19.36 -6.40
N SER A 491 21.42 -18.37 -6.37
CA SER A 491 22.00 -17.80 -5.14
C SER A 491 22.73 -18.79 -4.22
N CYS A 492 23.02 -20.00 -4.69
CA CYS A 492 23.85 -20.98 -3.96
C CYS A 492 25.30 -20.52 -3.77
N LYS A 493 25.93 -20.97 -2.69
CA LYS A 493 27.28 -20.54 -2.28
C LYS A 493 28.37 -21.52 -2.67
N PHE A 494 28.07 -22.53 -3.50
CA PHE A 494 29.06 -23.50 -3.96
C PHE A 494 30.16 -22.83 -4.77
N THR A 495 31.41 -23.27 -4.56
CA THR A 495 32.56 -22.86 -5.36
C THR A 495 32.89 -23.84 -6.49
N GLU A 496 32.41 -25.06 -6.38
CA GLU A 496 32.57 -26.15 -7.35
C GLU A 496 31.30 -27.01 -7.40
N ILE A 497 30.82 -27.31 -8.60
CA ILE A 497 29.73 -28.28 -8.82
C ILE A 497 30.17 -29.30 -9.86
N HIS A 498 30.04 -30.60 -9.51
CA HIS A 498 30.36 -31.73 -10.37
C HIS A 498 29.07 -32.26 -10.99
N ILE A 499 29.03 -32.24 -12.33
CA ILE A 499 27.86 -32.59 -13.13
C ILE A 499 28.11 -33.90 -13.84
N PRO A 500 27.51 -35.04 -13.40
CA PRO A 500 27.69 -36.34 -14.05
C PRO A 500 27.21 -36.32 -15.51
N ALA A 501 27.82 -37.19 -16.34
CA ALA A 501 27.50 -37.29 -17.78
C ALA A 501 26.01 -37.64 -18.06
N ARG A 502 25.32 -38.18 -17.09
CA ARG A 502 23.88 -38.53 -17.19
C ARG A 502 22.92 -37.36 -17.15
N VAL A 503 23.38 -36.14 -16.80
CA VAL A 503 22.54 -34.93 -16.82
C VAL A 503 22.33 -34.53 -18.28
N LEU A 504 21.07 -34.53 -18.69
CA LEU A 504 20.66 -34.34 -20.10
C LEU A 504 20.28 -32.89 -20.41
N ASP A 505 19.90 -32.10 -19.40
CA ASP A 505 19.46 -30.72 -19.62
C ASP A 505 19.69 -29.86 -18.37
N LEU A 506 19.99 -28.58 -18.59
CA LEU A 506 20.15 -27.52 -17.56
C LEU A 506 19.04 -26.46 -17.59
N ASP A 507 18.02 -26.64 -18.41
CA ASP A 507 16.96 -25.64 -18.64
C ASP A 507 15.60 -26.33 -18.83
N ARG A 508 15.30 -27.32 -18.06
CA ARG A 508 13.96 -27.85 -18.18
C ARG A 508 12.96 -26.88 -17.52
N ALA A 509 12.22 -26.14 -18.35
CA ALA A 509 10.91 -25.68 -17.97
C ALA A 509 10.11 -26.90 -17.48
N SER A 510 9.56 -26.86 -16.26
CA SER A 510 8.81 -27.99 -15.71
C SER A 510 7.81 -28.48 -16.76
N LEU A 511 7.59 -29.82 -16.88
CA LEU A 511 6.71 -30.44 -17.85
C LEU A 511 5.30 -29.85 -17.99
N ALA A 512 4.98 -28.86 -17.21
CA ALA A 512 3.68 -28.24 -17.10
C ALA A 512 3.61 -26.78 -17.62
N SER A 513 4.72 -26.12 -17.93
CA SER A 513 4.66 -24.75 -18.45
C SER A 513 4.41 -24.76 -19.95
N LEU A 514 3.13 -24.68 -20.33
CA LEU A 514 2.72 -24.37 -21.67
C LEU A 514 3.01 -22.87 -21.93
N GLY A 515 4.17 -22.56 -22.50
CA GLY A 515 4.28 -21.39 -23.33
C GLY A 515 5.18 -20.21 -22.98
N ASP A 516 5.98 -20.22 -21.93
CA ASP A 516 6.99 -19.18 -21.78
C ASP A 516 8.39 -19.81 -21.63
N HIS A 517 9.14 -19.83 -22.72
CA HIS A 517 10.55 -20.20 -22.73
C HIS A 517 11.35 -19.02 -22.17
N SER A 518 11.29 -18.83 -20.85
CA SER A 518 12.22 -17.93 -20.18
C SER A 518 13.63 -18.52 -20.32
N ASN A 519 14.54 -17.79 -20.94
CA ASN A 519 15.96 -18.15 -21.15
C ASN A 519 16.75 -18.22 -19.83
N TYR A 520 16.24 -18.93 -18.82
CA TYR A 520 16.86 -19.02 -17.49
C TYR A 520 17.35 -20.45 -17.22
N TYR A 521 18.63 -20.58 -16.87
CA TYR A 521 19.31 -21.85 -16.70
C TYR A 521 19.71 -22.06 -15.24
N ALA A 522 19.97 -23.31 -14.88
CA ALA A 522 20.16 -23.74 -13.50
C ALA A 522 21.26 -22.99 -12.74
N PHE A 523 22.33 -22.53 -13.41
CA PHE A 523 23.53 -21.95 -12.80
C PHE A 523 23.77 -20.48 -13.12
N ASP A 524 22.84 -19.80 -13.81
CA ASP A 524 23.09 -18.44 -14.32
C ASP A 524 23.50 -17.45 -13.25
N SER A 525 22.96 -17.53 -12.05
CA SER A 525 23.28 -16.60 -10.97
C SER A 525 24.63 -16.85 -10.29
N ILE A 526 25.20 -18.06 -10.46
CA ILE A 526 26.45 -18.48 -9.78
C ILE A 526 27.59 -18.77 -10.74
N LYS A 527 27.39 -18.74 -12.06
CA LYS A 527 28.36 -19.13 -13.09
C LYS A 527 29.73 -18.43 -12.99
N ASP A 528 29.75 -17.18 -12.49
CA ASP A 528 30.98 -16.39 -12.36
C ASP A 528 31.72 -16.65 -11.05
N SER A 529 31.07 -17.32 -10.09
CA SER A 529 31.62 -17.61 -8.75
C SER A 529 31.81 -19.09 -8.47
N CYS A 530 31.29 -19.97 -9.32
CA CYS A 530 31.31 -21.41 -9.16
C CYS A 530 31.93 -22.10 -10.39
N LYS A 531 32.90 -22.98 -10.17
CA LYS A 531 33.42 -23.83 -11.24
C LYS A 531 32.48 -24.99 -11.51
N LEU A 532 32.11 -25.19 -12.76
CA LEU A 532 31.28 -26.29 -13.20
C LEU A 532 32.17 -27.38 -13.83
N TYR A 533 32.23 -28.52 -13.19
CA TYR A 533 32.95 -29.71 -13.69
C TYR A 533 32.00 -30.63 -14.45
N VAL A 534 32.36 -30.96 -15.67
CA VAL A 534 31.59 -31.85 -16.57
C VAL A 534 32.43 -32.95 -17.14
N VAL A 535 31.79 -34.05 -17.52
CA VAL A 535 32.43 -35.10 -18.29
C VAL A 535 32.51 -34.62 -19.74
N ARG A 536 33.70 -34.72 -20.34
CA ARG A 536 33.91 -34.31 -21.74
C ARG A 536 32.99 -35.07 -22.68
N ASN A 537 32.47 -34.40 -23.67
CA ASN A 537 31.48 -34.89 -24.64
C ASN A 537 30.13 -35.36 -24.02
N SER A 538 29.88 -35.02 -22.76
CA SER A 538 28.53 -35.20 -22.20
C SER A 538 27.52 -34.29 -22.90
N TYR A 539 26.24 -34.57 -22.66
CA TYR A 539 25.19 -33.73 -23.22
C TYR A 539 25.33 -32.27 -22.79
N VAL A 540 25.60 -32.05 -21.49
CA VAL A 540 25.84 -30.72 -20.94
C VAL A 540 27.04 -30.03 -21.60
N ASP A 541 28.16 -30.71 -21.78
CA ASP A 541 29.34 -30.18 -22.47
C ASP A 541 29.03 -29.76 -23.92
N ASN A 542 28.30 -30.59 -24.65
CA ASN A 542 28.00 -30.37 -26.09
C ASN A 542 26.99 -29.24 -26.32
N TYR A 543 26.01 -29.06 -25.44
CA TYR A 543 24.90 -28.12 -25.66
C TYR A 543 25.01 -26.80 -24.90
N PHE A 544 25.85 -26.73 -23.85
CA PHE A 544 25.96 -25.53 -22.99
C PHE A 544 27.36 -24.94 -22.88
N ASN A 545 28.31 -25.39 -23.69
CA ASN A 545 29.71 -24.90 -23.69
C ASN A 545 29.85 -23.48 -24.23
N ASP A 546 28.90 -22.94 -24.93
CA ASP A 546 28.81 -21.55 -25.36
C ASP A 546 28.28 -20.61 -24.25
N ARG A 547 27.59 -21.18 -23.26
CA ARG A 547 26.98 -20.44 -22.15
C ARG A 547 27.82 -20.44 -20.88
N TYR A 548 28.49 -21.56 -20.59
CA TYR A 548 29.27 -21.78 -19.39
C TYR A 548 30.71 -22.13 -19.69
N THR A 549 31.65 -21.69 -18.84
CA THR A 549 33.02 -22.18 -18.84
C THR A 549 33.09 -23.46 -18.04
N PHE A 550 33.34 -24.58 -18.71
CA PHE A 550 33.45 -25.88 -18.06
C PHE A 550 34.88 -26.26 -17.72
N TYR A 551 35.01 -26.97 -16.62
CA TYR A 551 36.20 -27.73 -16.22
C TYR A 551 35.88 -29.20 -16.45
N TYR A 552 36.91 -29.98 -16.83
CA TYR A 552 36.68 -31.38 -17.26
C TYR A 552 37.18 -32.33 -16.22
N GLU A 553 36.41 -33.42 -16.04
CA GLU A 553 36.74 -34.57 -15.19
C GLU A 553 36.40 -35.87 -15.90
N ASP A 554 37.00 -36.96 -15.42
CA ASP A 554 36.70 -38.33 -15.92
C ASP A 554 35.28 -38.72 -15.47
N GLY A 555 34.54 -39.34 -16.41
CA GLY A 555 33.23 -39.89 -16.13
C GLY A 555 33.29 -41.30 -15.52
N ASP A 556 32.11 -41.87 -15.36
CA ASP A 556 31.97 -43.26 -14.87
C ASP A 556 32.61 -44.26 -15.84
N VAL A 557 33.05 -45.39 -15.28
CA VAL A 557 33.46 -46.56 -16.10
C VAL A 557 32.22 -47.27 -16.59
N LEU A 558 32.00 -47.33 -17.91
CA LEU A 558 30.78 -47.80 -18.54
C LEU A 558 31.09 -49.05 -19.44
N PRO A 559 30.11 -49.95 -19.62
CA PRO A 559 30.28 -51.16 -20.42
C PRO A 559 30.33 -50.87 -21.92
N ILE A 560 31.10 -51.67 -22.63
CA ILE A 560 31.07 -51.79 -24.10
C ILE A 560 30.53 -53.17 -24.44
N THR A 561 29.57 -53.23 -25.31
CA THR A 561 29.02 -54.48 -25.81
C THR A 561 29.23 -54.54 -27.34
N TYR A 562 29.41 -55.77 -27.85
CA TYR A 562 29.66 -56.02 -29.28
C TYR A 562 28.61 -56.97 -29.85
N ASP A 563 28.00 -56.58 -30.97
CA ASP A 563 27.16 -57.46 -31.76
C ASP A 563 27.92 -57.80 -33.06
N LEU A 564 28.40 -59.00 -33.13
CA LEU A 564 29.34 -59.39 -34.17
C LEU A 564 28.69 -60.19 -35.35
N ASP A 565 27.37 -60.37 -35.30
CA ASP A 565 26.63 -61.14 -36.29
C ASP A 565 27.35 -62.48 -36.67
N GLY A 566 27.72 -63.21 -35.66
CA GLY A 566 28.42 -64.53 -35.82
C GLY A 566 29.95 -64.38 -36.02
N GLY A 567 30.53 -63.19 -35.91
CA GLY A 567 31.97 -63.01 -35.92
C GLY A 567 32.60 -63.22 -34.52
N THR A 568 33.97 -63.20 -34.48
CA THR A 568 34.79 -63.24 -33.26
C THR A 568 35.43 -61.90 -33.03
N ASN A 569 35.22 -61.41 -31.79
CA ASN A 569 35.78 -60.09 -31.42
C ASN A 569 37.33 -60.13 -31.38
N ASN A 570 37.94 -58.94 -31.66
CA ASN A 570 39.36 -58.80 -31.44
C ASN A 570 39.65 -58.71 -29.94
N SER A 571 40.64 -59.41 -29.44
CA SER A 571 40.96 -59.47 -28.01
C SER A 571 41.50 -58.11 -27.47
N SER A 572 41.89 -57.17 -28.35
CA SER A 572 42.31 -55.85 -27.99
C SER A 572 41.14 -54.84 -27.83
N ASN A 573 39.93 -55.25 -28.24
CA ASN A 573 38.75 -54.42 -28.04
C ASN A 573 38.35 -54.33 -26.55
N PRO A 574 38.22 -53.10 -25.99
CA PRO A 574 37.92 -52.94 -24.56
C PRO A 574 36.50 -53.42 -24.22
N SER A 575 36.30 -53.96 -23.03
CA SER A 575 34.97 -54.30 -22.48
C SER A 575 34.32 -53.17 -21.72
N THR A 576 35.09 -52.11 -21.39
CA THR A 576 34.61 -50.88 -20.69
C THR A 576 35.38 -49.67 -21.22
N PHE A 577 34.84 -48.50 -21.01
CA PHE A 577 35.50 -47.23 -21.24
C PHE A 577 35.20 -46.24 -20.09
N VAL A 578 36.06 -45.27 -19.92
CA VAL A 578 35.83 -44.13 -18.99
C VAL A 578 35.08 -43.05 -19.76
N GLY A 579 33.96 -42.58 -19.23
CA GLY A 579 33.17 -41.51 -19.86
C GLY A 579 34.06 -40.28 -20.17
N GLY A 580 33.85 -39.69 -21.33
CA GLY A 580 34.67 -38.59 -21.86
C GLY A 580 35.90 -38.94 -22.67
N ASN A 581 36.27 -40.21 -22.65
CA ASN A 581 37.43 -40.75 -23.44
C ASN A 581 36.96 -41.45 -24.71
N SER A 582 37.74 -41.30 -25.78
CA SER A 582 37.47 -41.99 -27.04
C SER A 582 37.85 -43.47 -26.95
N ILE A 583 37.15 -44.32 -27.68
CA ILE A 583 37.31 -45.77 -27.74
C ILE A 583 37.97 -46.12 -29.07
N SER A 584 39.11 -46.79 -29.00
CA SER A 584 39.77 -47.34 -30.18
C SER A 584 39.32 -48.79 -30.40
N LEU A 585 38.86 -49.10 -31.59
CA LEU A 585 38.37 -50.44 -31.95
C LEU A 585 39.27 -51.09 -32.98
N SER A 586 39.54 -52.35 -32.73
CA SER A 586 40.23 -53.23 -33.69
C SER A 586 39.25 -54.07 -34.45
N ASN A 587 39.54 -54.41 -35.69
CA ASN A 587 38.64 -55.19 -36.56
C ASN A 587 38.41 -56.61 -36.00
N PRO A 588 37.16 -57.10 -35.95
CA PRO A 588 36.80 -58.46 -35.65
C PRO A 588 37.08 -59.35 -36.83
N THR A 589 36.94 -60.67 -36.67
CA THR A 589 37.10 -61.67 -37.74
C THR A 589 35.86 -62.55 -37.90
N ARG A 590 35.52 -62.94 -39.15
CA ARG A 590 34.46 -63.86 -39.47
C ARG A 590 34.83 -64.68 -40.67
N GLU A 591 34.74 -66.04 -40.56
CA GLU A 591 35.09 -66.95 -41.64
C GLU A 591 34.16 -66.72 -42.82
N GLY A 592 34.77 -66.60 -44.04
CA GLY A 592 34.05 -66.35 -45.29
C GLY A 592 33.48 -64.93 -45.47
N TYR A 593 33.84 -63.96 -44.62
CA TYR A 593 33.44 -62.57 -44.70
C TYR A 593 34.61 -61.63 -44.51
N THR A 594 34.52 -60.43 -45.13
CA THR A 594 35.41 -59.31 -44.93
C THR A 594 34.76 -58.31 -44.02
N PHE A 595 35.42 -57.84 -42.97
CA PHE A 595 34.95 -56.76 -42.10
C PHE A 595 35.03 -55.43 -42.86
N ASP A 596 33.89 -54.74 -42.91
CA ASP A 596 33.83 -53.41 -43.59
C ASP A 596 34.05 -52.26 -42.60
N TYR A 597 33.23 -52.18 -41.57
CA TYR A 597 33.26 -51.13 -40.57
C TYR A 597 32.43 -51.49 -39.31
N TRP A 598 32.62 -50.71 -38.26
CA TRP A 598 31.76 -50.71 -37.09
C TRP A 598 30.58 -49.77 -37.31
N MET A 599 29.40 -50.11 -36.77
CA MET A 599 28.17 -49.33 -36.79
C MET A 599 27.70 -49.06 -35.37
N ASP A 600 26.96 -47.99 -35.21
CA ASP A 600 26.15 -47.71 -34.04
C ASP A 600 24.75 -48.39 -34.05
N TRP A 601 23.90 -48.04 -33.09
CA TRP A 601 22.52 -48.55 -33.00
C TRP A 601 21.62 -48.15 -34.21
N TYR A 602 21.92 -47.04 -34.85
CA TYR A 602 21.17 -46.51 -36.01
C TYR A 602 21.62 -47.15 -37.37
N GLU A 603 22.54 -48.11 -37.27
CA GLU A 603 23.19 -48.73 -38.44
C GLU A 603 24.11 -47.75 -39.23
N ASP A 604 24.47 -46.63 -38.59
CA ASP A 604 25.37 -45.67 -39.19
C ASP A 604 26.83 -46.12 -38.94
N LYS A 605 27.66 -45.92 -39.98
CA LYS A 605 29.12 -46.21 -39.89
C LYS A 605 29.76 -45.23 -38.91
N ILE A 606 30.44 -45.75 -37.90
CA ILE A 606 31.18 -44.94 -36.88
C ILE A 606 32.65 -44.68 -37.34
N GLU A 607 33.18 -43.60 -36.84
CA GLU A 607 34.59 -43.29 -36.95
C GLU A 607 35.42 -44.02 -35.87
N ASN A 608 36.68 -44.29 -36.15
CA ASN A 608 37.59 -44.95 -35.19
C ASN A 608 38.89 -44.16 -35.07
N PRO A 609 39.22 -43.59 -33.88
CA PRO A 609 38.61 -43.89 -32.56
C PRO A 609 37.16 -43.27 -32.46
N TYR A 610 36.27 -44.00 -31.84
CA TYR A 610 34.90 -43.59 -31.54
C TYR A 610 34.81 -42.75 -30.28
N THR A 611 34.10 -41.66 -30.32
CA THR A 611 33.88 -40.79 -29.16
C THR A 611 32.42 -40.87 -28.71
N PRO A 612 32.16 -41.58 -27.56
CA PRO A 612 30.81 -41.69 -27.03
C PRO A 612 30.26 -40.34 -26.63
N THR A 613 28.95 -40.13 -26.85
CA THR A 613 28.27 -38.86 -26.54
C THR A 613 26.89 -39.12 -25.91
N GLY A 614 26.31 -38.13 -25.24
CA GLY A 614 24.93 -38.14 -24.77
C GLY A 614 24.55 -39.38 -23.95
N SER A 615 23.57 -40.15 -24.38
CA SER A 615 23.05 -41.33 -23.66
C SER A 615 24.04 -42.46 -23.52
N GLU A 616 25.07 -42.53 -24.36
CA GLU A 616 26.12 -43.55 -24.31
C GLU A 616 27.02 -43.37 -23.08
N LEU A 617 27.19 -42.12 -22.65
CA LEU A 617 27.91 -41.78 -21.40
C LEU A 617 27.09 -42.13 -20.12
N VAL A 618 25.90 -42.70 -20.28
CA VAL A 618 25.02 -43.12 -19.19
C VAL A 618 24.83 -44.62 -19.21
N ASN A 619 24.61 -45.20 -20.39
CA ASN A 619 24.17 -46.58 -20.56
C ASN A 619 25.29 -47.54 -21.07
N GLY A 620 26.43 -46.99 -21.45
CA GLY A 620 27.47 -47.71 -22.20
C GLY A 620 27.16 -47.73 -23.69
N VAL A 621 28.08 -48.30 -24.44
CA VAL A 621 28.05 -48.32 -25.91
C VAL A 621 27.87 -49.77 -26.42
N LYS A 622 27.09 -49.90 -27.49
CA LYS A 622 26.97 -51.16 -28.21
C LYS A 622 27.41 -50.95 -29.69
N PHE A 623 28.43 -51.66 -30.08
CA PHE A 623 28.95 -51.63 -31.44
C PHE A 623 28.44 -52.83 -32.25
N TYR A 624 28.12 -52.63 -33.50
CA TYR A 624 27.70 -53.61 -34.44
C TYR A 624 28.71 -53.77 -35.54
N ALA A 625 29.06 -54.99 -35.91
CA ALA A 625 30.00 -55.29 -37.01
C ALA A 625 29.26 -55.43 -38.36
N HIS A 626 29.66 -54.67 -39.35
CA HIS A 626 29.18 -54.82 -40.74
C HIS A 626 30.12 -55.64 -41.52
N TRP A 627 29.56 -56.60 -42.26
CA TRP A 627 30.27 -57.65 -43.00
C TRP A 627 29.85 -57.72 -44.46
N THR A 628 30.86 -57.82 -45.38
CA THR A 628 30.63 -58.23 -46.79
C THR A 628 30.99 -59.70 -46.96
N LYS A 629 30.09 -60.47 -47.47
CA LYS A 629 30.33 -61.90 -47.76
C LYS A 629 31.40 -62.01 -48.89
N ASN A 630 32.47 -62.74 -48.64
CA ASN A 630 33.51 -62.88 -49.63
C ASN A 630 32.96 -63.65 -50.88
N PRO A 631 33.22 -63.20 -52.11
CA PRO A 631 32.75 -63.90 -53.26
C PRO A 631 33.41 -65.25 -53.38
N GLU A 632 32.69 -66.28 -53.76
CA GLU A 632 33.26 -67.55 -54.11
C GLU A 632 34.27 -67.34 -55.26
N PRO A 633 35.42 -68.05 -55.26
CA PRO A 633 36.48 -67.80 -56.24
C PRO A 633 36.00 -68.16 -57.62
N THR A 634 35.60 -67.30 -58.49
CA THR A 634 35.34 -67.49 -59.92
C THR A 634 36.61 -67.19 -60.67
N LYS A 635 36.92 -68.11 -61.68
CA LYS A 635 38.09 -68.03 -62.60
C LYS A 635 38.12 -66.67 -63.29
N ALA A 636 39.32 -66.09 -63.36
CA ALA A 636 39.58 -64.75 -63.97
C ALA A 636 39.31 -64.68 -65.43
N PRO A 637 38.77 -63.65 -66.03
CA PRO A 637 38.93 -63.20 -67.40
C PRO A 637 39.89 -62.00 -67.54
N GLU A 638 40.46 -61.84 -68.73
CA GLU A 638 41.56 -60.94 -69.09
C GLU A 638 41.12 -59.42 -69.14
N PRO A 639 42.11 -58.49 -69.20
CA PRO A 639 41.85 -57.01 -68.95
C PRO A 639 41.45 -56.31 -70.25
N THR A 640 40.48 -55.39 -70.21
CA THR A 640 40.22 -54.40 -71.23
C THR A 640 40.42 -52.95 -70.70
N LYS A 641 40.85 -52.12 -71.66
CA LYS A 641 41.40 -50.76 -71.47
C LYS A 641 40.40 -49.71 -70.99
N ALA A 642 40.94 -48.74 -70.32
CA ALA A 642 40.20 -47.57 -69.81
C ALA A 642 39.91 -46.47 -70.87
N PRO A 643 38.89 -45.62 -70.72
CA PRO A 643 38.76 -44.34 -71.40
C PRO A 643 38.91 -43.14 -70.42
N ASN A 644 39.28 -42.01 -71.06
CA ASN A 644 39.78 -40.72 -70.48
C ASN A 644 38.66 -39.87 -69.83
N PRO A 645 39.09 -38.90 -68.99
CA PRO A 645 38.16 -38.09 -68.20
C PRO A 645 37.64 -36.83 -68.87
N THR A 646 36.41 -36.44 -68.56
CA THR A 646 35.75 -35.21 -69.04
C THR A 646 35.70 -34.15 -67.92
N LYS A 647 35.90 -32.90 -68.34
CA LYS A 647 36.04 -31.64 -67.55
C LYS A 647 34.79 -31.22 -66.78
N ALA A 648 35.02 -30.59 -65.66
CA ALA A 648 34.00 -29.92 -64.80
C ALA A 648 33.65 -28.50 -65.30
N PRO A 649 32.44 -27.98 -65.04
CA PRO A 649 32.09 -26.60 -65.29
C PRO A 649 32.20 -25.71 -64.01
N GLU A 650 32.42 -24.40 -64.26
CA GLU A 650 32.67 -23.32 -63.33
C GLU A 650 31.37 -22.82 -62.54
N PRO A 651 31.54 -22.12 -61.39
CA PRO A 651 30.40 -21.66 -60.56
C PRO A 651 29.88 -20.29 -60.99
N THR A 652 28.57 -20.11 -60.87
CA THR A 652 27.86 -18.84 -61.13
C THR A 652 27.69 -18.02 -59.86
N LYS A 653 27.86 -16.67 -59.96
CA LYS A 653 27.77 -15.66 -58.94
C LYS A 653 26.38 -15.46 -58.37
N ALA A 654 26.28 -15.15 -57.08
CA ALA A 654 25.11 -14.71 -56.34
C ALA A 654 24.74 -13.23 -56.56
N PRO A 655 23.49 -12.80 -56.48
CA PRO A 655 23.05 -11.43 -56.59
C PRO A 655 22.98 -10.71 -55.24
N ASN A 656 23.14 -9.39 -55.29
CA ASN A 656 23.21 -8.42 -54.21
C ASN A 656 21.82 -8.18 -53.51
N PRO A 657 21.80 -7.79 -52.23
CA PRO A 657 20.55 -7.54 -51.51
C PRO A 657 20.01 -6.12 -51.70
N THR A 658 18.70 -6.03 -51.82
CA THR A 658 17.90 -4.82 -51.98
C THR A 658 17.60 -4.16 -50.60
N LYS A 659 17.67 -2.82 -50.61
CA LYS A 659 17.43 -1.91 -49.48
C LYS A 659 15.97 -1.91 -48.99
N ALA A 660 15.76 -1.86 -47.67
CA ALA A 660 14.44 -1.68 -47.07
C ALA A 660 13.97 -0.20 -47.03
N PRO A 661 12.65 0.06 -47.09
CA PRO A 661 12.13 1.43 -47.05
C PRO A 661 11.90 1.93 -45.62
N GLU A 662 12.02 3.27 -45.46
CA GLU A 662 11.80 4.04 -44.19
C GLU A 662 10.34 4.07 -43.74
N PRO A 663 10.04 4.23 -42.43
CA PRO A 663 8.69 4.28 -41.89
C PRO A 663 8.08 5.67 -42.01
N THR A 664 6.85 5.71 -42.46
CA THR A 664 5.98 6.90 -42.55
C THR A 664 5.41 7.27 -41.17
N LYS A 665 5.38 8.57 -40.86
CA LYS A 665 4.79 9.19 -39.67
C LYS A 665 3.28 9.04 -39.60
N ALA A 666 2.76 8.71 -38.40
CA ALA A 666 1.34 8.72 -38.07
C ALA A 666 0.81 10.14 -37.83
N PRO A 667 -0.47 10.42 -38.08
CA PRO A 667 -1.08 11.72 -37.85
C PRO A 667 -1.59 11.87 -36.40
N ASN A 668 -1.48 13.11 -35.92
CA ASN A 668 -1.92 13.55 -34.57
C ASN A 668 -3.45 13.62 -34.46
N PRO A 669 -4.05 13.24 -33.33
CA PRO A 669 -5.48 13.48 -33.12
C PRO A 669 -5.73 14.92 -32.69
N SER A 670 -6.71 15.53 -33.31
CA SER A 670 -7.24 16.85 -33.03
C SER A 670 -8.12 16.83 -31.79
N ASN A 671 -7.79 17.68 -30.83
CA ASN A 671 -8.63 17.93 -29.64
C ASN A 671 -9.31 19.29 -29.74
N GLY A 672 -10.57 19.31 -29.33
CA GLY A 672 -11.52 20.39 -29.46
C GLY A 672 -11.11 21.73 -28.82
N ASN A 673 -11.52 22.74 -29.49
CA ASN A 673 -11.11 24.13 -29.35
C ASN A 673 -12.00 24.88 -28.34
N GLN A 674 -11.42 25.39 -27.25
CA GLN A 674 -11.90 26.60 -26.61
C GLN A 674 -10.85 27.71 -26.82
N ASN A 675 -11.14 28.63 -27.69
CA ASN A 675 -10.30 29.78 -28.04
C ASN A 675 -10.30 30.81 -26.93
N THR A 676 -9.49 30.63 -25.88
CA THR A 676 -9.11 31.73 -24.98
C THR A 676 -7.95 32.49 -25.64
N VAL A 677 -8.20 33.70 -26.08
CA VAL A 677 -7.16 34.61 -26.64
C VAL A 677 -6.17 34.94 -25.53
N ILE A 678 -5.00 34.30 -25.54
CA ILE A 678 -3.93 34.60 -24.59
C ILE A 678 -3.25 35.90 -24.99
N PRO A 679 -3.16 36.90 -24.09
CA PRO A 679 -2.52 38.16 -24.36
C PRO A 679 -1.02 37.98 -24.63
N SER A 680 -0.46 38.74 -25.55
CA SER A 680 0.97 38.71 -25.86
C SER A 680 1.86 39.19 -24.71
N LYS A 681 1.28 39.96 -23.78
CA LYS A 681 1.98 40.54 -22.62
C LYS A 681 1.02 40.79 -21.47
N LEU A 682 1.45 40.43 -20.23
CA LEU A 682 0.70 40.67 -19.02
C LEU A 682 1.27 41.88 -18.25
N PRO A 683 0.39 42.71 -17.64
CA PRO A 683 0.82 43.81 -16.79
C PRO A 683 1.59 43.34 -15.55
N LYS A 684 2.36 44.24 -14.96
CA LYS A 684 3.04 44.01 -13.69
C LYS A 684 2.02 43.98 -12.54
N VAL A 685 2.10 42.99 -11.66
CA VAL A 685 1.24 42.90 -10.47
C VAL A 685 1.57 44.04 -9.51
N THR A 686 0.54 44.72 -9.00
CA THR A 686 0.66 45.79 -8.00
C THR A 686 -0.14 45.47 -6.74
N GLY A 687 0.03 46.23 -5.69
CA GLY A 687 -0.73 46.08 -4.44
C GLY A 687 -0.38 44.83 -3.61
N THR A 688 0.73 44.14 -3.89
CA THR A 688 1.16 42.96 -3.09
C THR A 688 1.29 43.33 -1.63
N LYS A 689 0.62 42.57 -0.75
CA LYS A 689 0.68 42.70 0.72
C LYS A 689 0.81 41.31 1.34
N ALA A 690 1.43 41.25 2.50
CA ALA A 690 1.40 40.05 3.35
C ALA A 690 0.63 40.40 4.62
N THR A 691 -0.48 39.75 4.85
CA THR A 691 -1.39 39.94 5.99
C THR A 691 -1.58 38.61 6.70
N ASN A 692 -2.30 38.59 7.81
CA ASN A 692 -2.60 37.38 8.57
C ASN A 692 -1.37 36.45 8.70
N VAL A 693 -0.25 37.07 9.17
CA VAL A 693 0.99 36.32 9.36
C VAL A 693 0.84 35.37 10.56
N LEU A 694 1.23 34.12 10.34
CA LEU A 694 1.15 33.02 11.31
C LEU A 694 2.52 32.57 11.80
N THR A 695 2.55 31.44 12.49
CA THR A 695 3.80 30.76 12.85
C THR A 695 4.47 30.11 11.65
N ASP A 696 3.71 29.69 10.66
CA ASP A 696 4.11 28.87 9.53
C ASP A 696 3.61 29.37 8.16
N GLY A 697 2.83 30.47 8.13
CA GLY A 697 2.26 30.99 6.88
C GLY A 697 1.95 32.46 6.88
N ALA A 698 1.40 32.94 5.76
CA ALA A 698 0.89 34.31 5.59
C ALA A 698 -0.09 34.40 4.40
N LYS A 699 -1.12 35.24 4.51
CA LYS A 699 -2.00 35.61 3.39
C LYS A 699 -1.28 36.61 2.50
N ILE A 700 -1.09 36.28 1.25
CA ILE A 700 -0.52 37.19 0.24
C ILE A 700 -1.67 37.68 -0.64
N SER A 701 -1.84 38.97 -0.75
CA SER A 701 -2.85 39.61 -1.58
C SER A 701 -2.22 40.60 -2.59
N TRP A 702 -2.93 40.82 -3.72
CA TRP A 702 -2.48 41.71 -4.79
C TRP A 702 -3.68 42.30 -5.53
N LYS A 703 -3.45 43.23 -6.46
CA LYS A 703 -4.49 43.70 -7.37
C LYS A 703 -4.67 42.74 -8.52
N ARG A 704 -5.91 42.30 -8.76
CA ARG A 704 -6.30 41.41 -9.85
C ARG A 704 -5.96 42.00 -11.21
N ILE A 705 -5.56 41.16 -12.15
CA ILE A 705 -5.32 41.51 -13.55
C ILE A 705 -6.32 40.72 -14.39
N ALA A 706 -7.26 41.39 -15.05
CA ALA A 706 -8.37 40.75 -15.76
C ALA A 706 -7.91 39.75 -16.85
N SER A 707 -6.80 40.04 -17.51
CA SER A 707 -6.24 39.18 -18.57
C SER A 707 -5.34 38.05 -18.06
N ALA A 708 -5.25 37.81 -16.75
CA ALA A 708 -4.53 36.67 -16.18
C ALA A 708 -5.47 35.48 -16.01
N THR A 709 -5.01 34.28 -16.28
CA THR A 709 -5.70 33.03 -15.91
C THR A 709 -5.27 32.56 -14.53
N GLY A 710 -4.13 33.05 -14.02
CA GLY A 710 -3.61 32.71 -12.71
C GLY A 710 -2.43 33.58 -12.29
N TYR A 711 -1.76 33.17 -11.20
CA TYR A 711 -0.62 33.91 -10.67
C TYR A 711 0.50 32.96 -10.21
N GLN A 712 1.71 33.49 -10.24
CA GLN A 712 2.85 32.84 -9.57
C GLN A 712 3.33 33.71 -8.42
N ILE A 713 3.30 33.12 -7.23
CA ILE A 713 3.84 33.72 -6.01
C ILE A 713 5.23 33.13 -5.78
N THR A 714 6.24 33.97 -5.66
CA THR A 714 7.59 33.56 -5.35
C THR A 714 7.98 34.10 -3.97
N ILE A 715 8.38 33.20 -3.07
CA ILE A 715 8.81 33.53 -1.72
C ILE A 715 10.26 33.11 -1.48
N SER A 716 11.00 33.86 -0.68
CA SER A 716 12.38 33.55 -0.31
C SER A 716 12.74 34.15 1.03
N THR A 717 13.68 33.53 1.73
CA THR A 717 14.33 34.13 2.91
C THR A 717 15.41 35.16 2.52
N ASP A 718 15.77 35.22 1.26
CA ASP A 718 16.75 36.16 0.71
C ASP A 718 16.05 37.29 -0.08
N LYS A 719 16.35 38.54 0.25
CA LYS A 719 15.83 39.74 -0.41
C LYS A 719 16.10 39.78 -1.93
N LYS A 720 17.17 39.13 -2.39
CA LYS A 720 17.55 39.05 -3.81
C LYS A 720 16.93 37.82 -4.51
N PHE A 721 16.19 36.98 -3.80
CA PHE A 721 15.57 35.71 -4.28
C PHE A 721 16.59 34.77 -4.93
N LYS A 722 17.81 34.69 -4.38
CA LYS A 722 18.85 33.74 -4.83
C LYS A 722 18.94 32.47 -3.98
N LYS A 723 18.40 32.49 -2.74
CA LYS A 723 18.46 31.35 -1.80
C LYS A 723 17.06 31.04 -1.25
N ASN A 724 16.80 29.76 -0.99
CA ASN A 724 15.55 29.25 -0.40
C ASN A 724 14.30 29.82 -1.11
N VAL A 725 14.28 29.72 -2.44
CA VAL A 725 13.20 30.19 -3.28
C VAL A 725 12.17 29.09 -3.40
N LYS A 726 10.91 29.42 -3.07
CA LYS A 726 9.75 28.58 -3.32
C LYS A 726 8.79 29.30 -4.24
N ASN A 727 8.15 28.60 -5.16
CA ASN A 727 7.13 29.10 -6.05
C ASN A 727 5.81 28.39 -5.75
N TYR A 728 4.75 29.17 -5.72
CA TYR A 728 3.37 28.69 -5.60
C TYR A 728 2.64 29.13 -6.85
N ILE A 729 1.97 28.23 -7.51
CA ILE A 729 1.14 28.49 -8.67
C ILE A 729 -0.30 28.66 -8.19
N VAL A 730 -0.96 29.68 -8.68
CA VAL A 730 -2.35 29.98 -8.42
C VAL A 730 -3.03 29.94 -9.77
N GLU A 731 -3.77 28.91 -10.05
CA GLU A 731 -4.37 28.64 -11.36
C GLU A 731 -5.65 29.41 -11.60
N GLU A 732 -6.16 30.10 -10.59
CA GLU A 732 -7.34 30.95 -10.67
C GLU A 732 -6.97 32.40 -10.78
N ASN A 733 -7.78 33.19 -11.49
CA ASN A 733 -7.61 34.64 -11.54
C ASN A 733 -8.17 35.33 -10.29
N LYS A 734 -7.61 35.02 -9.13
CA LYS A 734 -7.98 35.63 -7.83
C LYS A 734 -6.97 36.68 -7.38
N ASN A 735 -7.25 37.35 -6.28
CA ASN A 735 -6.45 38.51 -5.79
C ASN A 735 -5.70 38.20 -4.47
N ASN A 736 -5.77 37.01 -3.97
CA ASN A 736 -5.06 36.60 -2.76
C ASN A 736 -4.81 35.10 -2.75
N GLU A 737 -3.85 34.70 -1.95
CA GLU A 737 -3.50 33.30 -1.68
C GLU A 737 -2.86 33.17 -0.31
N LEU A 738 -3.03 32.04 0.30
CA LEU A 738 -2.44 31.70 1.56
C LEU A 738 -1.23 30.80 1.31
N ILE A 739 -0.10 31.18 1.87
CA ILE A 739 1.15 30.43 1.74
C ILE A 739 1.49 29.79 3.09
N TYR A 740 1.81 28.51 3.06
CA TYR A 740 2.17 27.68 4.21
C TYR A 740 3.56 27.08 4.14
N GLY A 741 3.89 26.23 5.14
CA GLY A 741 5.16 25.55 5.23
C GLY A 741 6.34 26.49 5.42
N LEU A 742 6.10 27.64 6.05
CA LEU A 742 7.12 28.62 6.38
C LEU A 742 7.68 28.32 7.77
N LYS A 743 8.99 28.47 7.94
CA LYS A 743 9.62 28.29 9.25
C LYS A 743 9.26 29.44 10.18
N SER A 744 8.85 29.08 11.40
CA SER A 744 8.51 30.04 12.47
C SER A 744 9.67 30.99 12.81
N GLY A 745 9.37 32.27 13.00
CA GLY A 745 10.33 33.32 13.34
C GLY A 745 11.27 33.71 12.22
N LYS A 746 11.04 33.26 11.01
CA LYS A 746 11.88 33.59 9.85
C LYS A 746 11.31 34.78 9.10
N THR A 747 12.20 35.62 8.58
CA THR A 747 11.84 36.71 7.67
C THR A 747 11.81 36.18 6.25
N TYR A 748 10.72 36.51 5.54
CA TYR A 748 10.49 36.19 4.16
C TYR A 748 10.27 37.43 3.31
N TYR A 749 10.60 37.31 2.05
CA TYR A 749 10.30 38.26 0.99
C TYR A 749 9.40 37.54 -0.03
N VAL A 750 8.33 38.22 -0.46
CA VAL A 750 7.36 37.66 -1.40
C VAL A 750 7.12 38.62 -2.55
N LYS A 751 7.01 38.09 -3.76
CA LYS A 751 6.64 38.83 -4.98
C LYS A 751 5.69 37.99 -5.81
N VAL A 752 4.80 38.68 -6.55
CA VAL A 752 3.75 38.02 -7.35
C VAL A 752 3.86 38.47 -8.80
N ARG A 753 3.63 37.59 -9.75
CA ARG A 753 3.44 37.91 -11.17
C ARG A 753 2.19 37.21 -11.71
N ALA A 754 1.56 37.82 -12.71
CA ALA A 754 0.44 37.21 -13.42
C ALA A 754 0.91 36.14 -14.41
N VAL A 755 0.05 35.18 -14.66
CA VAL A 755 0.22 34.11 -15.65
C VAL A 755 -1.05 34.06 -16.49
N ALA A 756 -0.90 33.89 -17.80
CA ALA A 756 -1.99 33.50 -18.69
C ALA A 756 -1.57 32.25 -19.44
N GLN A 757 -2.40 31.22 -19.38
CA GLN A 757 -2.11 29.93 -19.99
C GLN A 757 -3.36 29.40 -20.71
N GLY A 758 -3.18 28.80 -21.90
CA GLY A 758 -4.23 28.20 -22.72
C GLY A 758 -3.69 27.90 -24.12
N GLY A 759 -4.29 26.94 -24.83
CA GLY A 759 -3.91 26.58 -26.18
C GLY A 759 -2.42 26.27 -26.38
N GLY A 760 -1.77 25.64 -25.42
CA GLY A 760 -0.34 25.33 -25.46
C GLY A 760 0.62 26.52 -25.25
N LYS A 761 0.08 27.74 -25.07
CA LYS A 761 0.88 28.94 -24.83
C LYS A 761 0.81 29.36 -23.36
N LYS A 762 1.95 29.80 -22.81
CA LYS A 762 2.06 30.38 -21.47
C LYS A 762 2.78 31.73 -21.52
N VAL A 763 2.12 32.75 -21.03
CA VAL A 763 2.66 34.13 -20.94
C VAL A 763 2.78 34.50 -19.45
N THR A 764 3.94 35.01 -19.04
CA THR A 764 4.15 35.47 -17.67
C THR A 764 4.47 36.95 -17.61
N GLY A 765 3.78 37.68 -16.74
CA GLY A 765 4.03 39.09 -16.48
C GLY A 765 5.30 39.35 -15.67
N LYS A 766 5.71 40.59 -15.56
CA LYS A 766 6.81 41.02 -14.68
C LYS A 766 6.36 40.93 -13.21
N TYR A 767 7.27 40.49 -12.31
CA TYR A 767 6.99 40.49 -10.88
C TYR A 767 6.68 41.88 -10.32
N GLY A 768 5.73 41.93 -9.39
CA GLY A 768 5.46 43.07 -8.56
C GLY A 768 6.61 43.42 -7.60
N LYS A 769 6.43 44.53 -6.83
CA LYS A 769 7.36 44.93 -5.76
C LYS A 769 7.37 43.85 -4.68
N ALA A 770 8.56 43.39 -4.28
CA ALA A 770 8.68 42.43 -3.20
C ALA A 770 8.28 43.02 -1.84
N VAL A 771 7.56 42.23 -1.04
CA VAL A 771 7.10 42.60 0.30
C VAL A 771 7.81 41.75 1.34
N LYS A 772 8.19 42.32 2.46
CA LYS A 772 8.84 41.69 3.60
C LYS A 772 7.83 41.41 4.69
N PHE A 773 7.87 40.18 5.26
CA PHE A 773 7.16 39.84 6.50
C PHE A 773 7.98 38.86 7.34
N THR A 774 7.61 38.67 8.60
CA THR A 774 8.28 37.71 9.50
C THR A 774 7.22 36.87 10.21
N THR A 775 7.32 35.57 10.11
CA THR A 775 6.41 34.62 10.77
C THR A 775 6.49 34.73 12.29
N TYR A 776 5.37 34.48 12.98
CA TYR A 776 5.33 34.56 14.44
C TYR A 776 6.12 33.41 15.09
N VAL A 777 6.62 33.65 16.30
CA VAL A 777 7.19 32.61 17.18
C VAL A 777 6.28 32.45 18.37
N VAL A 778 5.68 31.28 18.49
CA VAL A 778 5.03 30.84 19.72
C VAL A 778 5.85 29.68 20.28
N PRO A 779 6.69 29.90 21.30
CA PRO A 779 7.54 28.84 21.84
C PRO A 779 6.69 27.70 22.38
N LYS A 780 7.13 26.44 22.12
CA LYS A 780 6.48 25.24 22.60
C LYS A 780 6.44 25.19 24.15
N VAL A 781 5.32 24.71 24.68
CA VAL A 781 5.24 24.29 26.09
C VAL A 781 6.16 23.08 26.27
N LYS A 782 7.17 23.19 27.10
CA LYS A 782 8.20 22.13 27.26
C LYS A 782 7.68 20.91 28.01
N LYS A 783 6.83 21.13 29.04
CA LYS A 783 6.32 20.07 29.93
C LYS A 783 4.95 20.44 30.48
N ILE A 784 4.10 19.45 30.67
CA ILE A 784 2.87 19.56 31.47
C ILE A 784 2.98 18.65 32.68
N SER A 785 2.39 19.10 33.76
CA SER A 785 2.23 18.36 35.02
C SER A 785 0.75 18.24 35.33
N VAL A 786 0.30 17.03 35.60
CA VAL A 786 -1.12 16.75 35.91
C VAL A 786 -1.19 16.12 37.28
N LYS A 787 -2.09 16.65 38.15
CA LYS A 787 -2.31 16.17 39.51
C LYS A 787 -3.79 15.92 39.76
N ASN A 788 -4.14 14.75 40.30
CA ASN A 788 -5.48 14.45 40.80
C ASN A 788 -5.52 14.71 42.30
N ASN A 789 -5.83 15.93 42.69
CA ASN A 789 -5.77 16.37 44.09
C ASN A 789 -7.14 16.21 44.79
N LYS A 790 -8.26 16.22 44.09
CA LYS A 790 -9.63 16.10 44.63
C LYS A 790 -10.43 15.07 43.82
N LYS A 791 -11.49 14.55 44.41
CA LYS A 791 -12.43 13.60 43.78
C LYS A 791 -12.90 14.14 42.43
N GLY A 792 -12.74 13.35 41.38
CA GLY A 792 -13.17 13.69 40.02
C GLY A 792 -12.54 14.95 39.40
N MET A 793 -11.37 15.41 39.93
CA MET A 793 -10.76 16.67 39.49
C MET A 793 -9.27 16.52 39.20
N ILE A 794 -8.82 17.08 38.12
CA ILE A 794 -7.37 17.24 37.85
C ILE A 794 -6.98 18.70 37.71
N THR A 795 -5.79 19.00 38.18
CA THR A 795 -5.13 20.27 37.92
C THR A 795 -3.98 20.06 36.98
N ILE A 796 -4.04 20.74 35.83
CA ILE A 796 -3.03 20.67 34.74
C ILE A 796 -2.21 21.95 34.80
N THR A 797 -0.89 21.82 34.85
CA THR A 797 0.03 22.95 34.80
C THR A 797 1.02 22.79 33.68
N ALA A 798 1.01 23.71 32.73
CA ALA A 798 1.98 23.81 31.64
C ALA A 798 3.22 24.59 32.10
N SER A 799 4.39 24.24 31.56
CA SER A 799 5.59 25.06 31.76
C SER A 799 5.36 26.49 31.22
N LYS A 800 5.80 27.51 31.95
CA LYS A 800 5.67 28.92 31.53
C LYS A 800 6.38 29.15 30.18
N VAL A 801 5.72 29.84 29.28
CA VAL A 801 6.23 30.27 27.98
C VAL A 801 6.38 31.77 27.96
N LYS A 802 7.60 32.28 27.77
CA LYS A 802 7.90 33.73 27.77
C LYS A 802 7.10 34.43 26.66
N GLY A 803 6.31 35.41 27.03
CA GLY A 803 5.49 36.20 26.11
C GLY A 803 4.24 35.51 25.62
N ALA A 804 3.81 34.40 26.23
CA ALA A 804 2.49 33.81 25.96
C ALA A 804 1.39 34.74 26.48
N ALA A 805 0.33 34.90 25.67
CA ALA A 805 -0.89 35.60 26.09
C ALA A 805 -1.82 34.68 26.90
N GLY A 806 -1.66 33.37 26.72
CA GLY A 806 -2.37 32.32 27.42
C GLY A 806 -2.01 30.91 26.95
N TYR A 807 -2.79 29.92 27.39
CA TYR A 807 -2.60 28.50 27.13
C TYR A 807 -3.91 27.84 26.82
N ALA A 808 -3.89 26.82 25.96
CA ALA A 808 -4.99 25.91 25.71
C ALA A 808 -4.62 24.51 26.20
N PHE A 809 -5.59 23.82 26.79
CA PHE A 809 -5.48 22.49 27.37
C PHE A 809 -6.58 21.61 26.81
N VAL A 810 -6.22 20.44 26.33
CA VAL A 810 -7.13 19.41 25.83
C VAL A 810 -7.02 18.19 26.71
N VAL A 811 -8.15 17.64 27.13
CA VAL A 811 -8.27 16.40 27.91
C VAL A 811 -9.19 15.45 27.20
N THR A 812 -8.74 14.21 26.98
CA THR A 812 -9.50 13.16 26.31
C THR A 812 -9.57 11.92 27.19
N ALA A 813 -10.59 11.11 27.03
CA ALA A 813 -10.74 9.85 27.76
C ALA A 813 -9.96 8.70 27.07
N ASP A 814 -9.60 8.85 25.81
CA ASP A 814 -8.88 7.85 25.03
C ASP A 814 -7.46 8.31 24.65
N SER A 815 -6.61 7.36 24.30
CA SER A 815 -5.23 7.64 23.86
C SER A 815 -5.13 8.16 22.42
N GLY A 816 -6.16 7.93 21.60
CA GLY A 816 -6.29 8.45 20.23
C GLY A 816 -6.62 9.94 20.21
N LEU A 817 -6.99 10.52 21.36
CA LEU A 817 -7.47 11.91 21.50
C LEU A 817 -8.83 12.16 20.80
N THR A 818 -9.65 11.14 20.67
CA THR A 818 -10.91 11.14 19.98
C THR A 818 -12.09 11.46 20.90
N ASP A 819 -12.04 10.98 22.15
CA ASP A 819 -13.06 11.27 23.17
C ASP A 819 -12.65 12.51 23.99
N ILE A 820 -13.02 13.68 23.51
CA ILE A 820 -12.69 14.96 24.17
C ILE A 820 -13.60 15.23 25.34
N VAL A 821 -13.06 15.10 26.53
CA VAL A 821 -13.74 15.40 27.79
C VAL A 821 -13.75 16.89 28.10
N ALA A 822 -12.69 17.60 27.78
CA ALA A 822 -12.61 19.04 27.99
C ALA A 822 -11.56 19.72 27.12
N ILE A 823 -11.94 20.89 26.58
CA ILE A 823 -10.99 21.89 26.08
C ILE A 823 -11.11 23.14 26.97
N LYS A 824 -10.01 23.61 27.52
CA LYS A 824 -10.00 24.78 28.38
C LYS A 824 -8.86 25.74 28.00
N GLU A 825 -9.22 26.98 27.83
CA GLU A 825 -8.24 28.06 27.71
C GLU A 825 -8.06 28.82 29.01
N SER A 826 -6.87 29.31 29.23
CA SER A 826 -6.54 30.08 30.42
C SER A 826 -5.45 31.11 30.11
N LYS A 827 -5.59 32.33 30.64
CA LYS A 827 -4.50 33.30 30.66
C LYS A 827 -3.35 32.85 31.58
N LYS A 828 -3.66 31.98 32.58
CA LYS A 828 -2.68 31.33 33.45
C LYS A 828 -2.21 30.04 32.83
N ASN A 829 -1.00 29.61 33.14
CA ASN A 829 -0.44 28.35 32.70
C ASN A 829 -0.98 27.12 33.45
N THR A 830 -2.09 27.29 34.16
CA THR A 830 -2.75 26.24 34.96
C THR A 830 -4.23 26.28 34.77
N VAL A 831 -4.86 25.10 34.70
CA VAL A 831 -6.31 24.92 34.61
C VAL A 831 -6.74 23.75 35.48
N THR A 832 -7.99 23.77 35.95
CA THR A 832 -8.64 22.66 36.65
C THR A 832 -9.80 22.14 35.83
N ILE A 833 -9.83 20.83 35.61
CA ILE A 833 -10.90 20.09 34.98
C ILE A 833 -11.64 19.31 36.06
N LYS A 834 -12.98 19.34 36.05
CA LYS A 834 -13.88 18.71 37.02
C LYS A 834 -14.71 17.62 36.33
N ASN A 835 -15.45 16.87 37.12
CA ASN A 835 -16.41 15.83 36.66
C ASN A 835 -15.76 14.69 35.91
N LEU A 836 -14.56 14.29 36.31
CA LEU A 836 -13.87 13.13 35.75
C LEU A 836 -14.21 11.87 36.56
N SER A 837 -14.41 10.75 35.88
CA SER A 837 -14.80 9.47 36.46
C SER A 837 -13.63 8.79 37.18
N LYS A 838 -13.87 8.31 38.42
CA LYS A 838 -12.87 7.53 39.19
C LYS A 838 -12.55 6.23 38.44
N GLY A 839 -11.29 5.84 38.48
CA GLY A 839 -10.77 4.65 37.77
C GLY A 839 -10.43 4.89 36.30
N HIS A 840 -11.01 5.91 35.64
CA HIS A 840 -10.76 6.19 34.24
C HIS A 840 -9.39 6.88 34.01
N THR A 841 -8.81 6.62 32.85
CA THR A 841 -7.56 7.21 32.41
C THR A 841 -7.82 8.30 31.40
N TYR A 842 -7.19 9.44 31.59
CA TYR A 842 -7.32 10.59 30.70
C TYR A 842 -5.95 10.99 30.13
N TYR A 843 -5.97 11.52 28.92
CA TYR A 843 -4.81 11.99 28.18
C TYR A 843 -4.90 13.49 27.97
N ILE A 844 -3.77 14.19 28.14
CA ILE A 844 -3.75 15.64 28.21
C ILE A 844 -2.68 16.19 27.28
N ARG A 845 -3.03 17.22 26.51
CA ARG A 845 -2.10 18.06 25.76
C ARG A 845 -2.30 19.53 26.15
N ALA A 846 -1.27 20.35 25.96
CA ALA A 846 -1.34 21.80 26.14
C ALA A 846 -0.47 22.53 25.12
N CYS A 847 -0.92 23.70 24.69
CA CYS A 847 -0.11 24.64 23.92
C CYS A 847 -0.19 26.04 24.52
N ALA A 848 0.73 26.92 24.14
CA ALA A 848 0.67 28.34 24.43
C ALA A 848 0.16 29.09 23.19
N TYR A 849 -0.44 30.26 23.39
CA TYR A 849 -0.78 31.17 22.29
C TYR A 849 -0.25 32.59 22.56
N LYS A 850 -0.03 33.33 21.48
CA LYS A 850 0.24 34.77 21.49
C LYS A 850 -0.86 35.51 20.72
N LEU A 851 -0.96 36.80 20.91
CA LEU A 851 -1.83 37.64 20.11
C LEU A 851 -1.01 38.26 18.96
N ASN A 852 -1.58 38.24 17.73
CA ASN A 852 -1.02 38.98 16.61
C ASN A 852 -1.36 40.49 16.69
N LYS A 853 -0.95 41.27 15.67
CA LYS A 853 -1.23 42.72 15.64
C LYS A 853 -2.72 43.05 15.60
N GLN A 854 -3.55 42.14 15.12
CA GLN A 854 -5.01 42.22 15.07
C GLN A 854 -5.69 41.71 16.35
N LYS A 855 -4.92 41.46 17.43
CA LYS A 855 -5.36 40.85 18.69
C LYS A 855 -5.93 39.41 18.57
N GLN A 856 -5.70 38.74 17.43
CA GLN A 856 -6.10 37.35 17.22
C GLN A 856 -5.09 36.41 17.89
N LYS A 857 -5.55 35.23 18.33
CA LYS A 857 -4.69 34.21 18.94
C LYS A 857 -3.92 33.43 17.87
N VAL A 858 -2.61 33.36 18.06
CA VAL A 858 -1.73 32.52 17.25
C VAL A 858 -1.23 31.39 18.19
N PHE A 859 -1.73 30.19 17.97
CA PHE A 859 -1.39 29.04 18.78
C PHE A 859 -0.03 28.45 18.40
N GLY A 860 0.64 27.88 19.38
CA GLY A 860 1.86 27.10 19.19
C GLY A 860 1.54 25.61 19.10
N VAL A 861 2.58 24.82 18.89
CA VAL A 861 2.48 23.35 18.82
C VAL A 861 2.09 22.78 20.20
N TYR A 862 1.17 21.82 20.22
CA TYR A 862 0.80 21.09 21.44
C TYR A 862 1.95 20.22 21.97
N THR A 863 1.92 19.94 23.27
CA THR A 863 2.86 18.98 23.91
C THR A 863 2.59 17.56 23.44
N LYS A 864 3.56 16.65 23.66
CA LYS A 864 3.25 15.22 23.69
C LYS A 864 2.17 14.92 24.74
N LYS A 865 1.42 13.83 24.56
CA LYS A 865 0.36 13.38 25.48
C LYS A 865 0.94 13.13 26.89
N ALA A 866 0.28 13.63 27.91
CA ALA A 866 0.46 13.18 29.30
C ALA A 866 -0.73 12.31 29.70
N LYS A 867 -0.52 11.29 30.50
CA LYS A 867 -1.53 10.32 30.96
C LYS A 867 -1.77 10.49 32.46
N ILE A 868 -3.03 10.41 32.89
CA ILE A 868 -3.40 10.35 34.33
C ILE A 868 -4.60 9.44 34.52
N THR A 869 -4.55 8.57 35.53
CA THR A 869 -5.70 7.78 35.99
C THR A 869 -6.28 8.44 37.24
N ILE A 870 -7.60 8.64 37.28
CA ILE A 870 -8.27 9.29 38.42
C ILE A 870 -8.37 8.30 39.58
N LYS A 871 -7.67 8.60 40.65
CA LYS A 871 -7.60 7.75 41.85
C LYS A 871 -8.59 8.20 42.94
N LYS A 872 -8.91 9.47 42.97
CA LYS A 872 -9.75 10.10 44.00
C LYS A 872 -11.10 10.52 43.43
#